data_acc872da0966f31a3062b03804e99e51
#
_entry.id   acc872da0966f31a3062b03804e99e51
#
_cell.length_a   1.000
_cell.length_b   1.000
_cell.length_c   1.000
_cell.angle_alpha   90.00
_cell.angle_beta   90.00
_cell.angle_gamma   90.00
#
_symmetry.space_group_name_H-M   'P 1'
#
loop_
_entity.id
_entity.type
_entity.pdbx_description
1 polymer ?
#
loop_
_entity_poly.entity_id
_entity_poly.type
_entity_poly.pdbx_seq_one_letter_code
_entity_poly.pdbx_strand_id
1 'polypeptide(L)'
;MTLFFKRHQLNILVISFLFSLTAIAQAPRSYTSSEILLQLKKLNTVGSVLYIAAHPDDENTRLIAYLANEKCLRTGYLSLTRGDGGQNLIGPEQGVELGVIRTQELLAARRIDGGEQFFTRAYDFGFSKSPEETLQKWNKDSVLSDMVWVIRNFRPDIIITRFATDGSGGHGHHTTSAILAEEAFDAAGDPTRFPEQLQYVEVWKPRRLFWNVSTRFQNPNADMSPYLKLDVGGYNPLLGKSYGEIAAESRSMHKSQGFGSAKQRGEYFEYFKPLKGDTTGLKDIFQGIDFSWQRHKGGKKIGDVINDVIKKYNPASPQSSVHGLISLNTTVEDFILGNQEIGKMVLFSELFDKIDELISNCSGLSTESLSKDFYVSNGDSIRMSHYIINRSDINYRFLQGKNLFNDSLRGQRLLNNKLYSTATVEKIYKPFNKIYWLEKPIKNNRFNTEIVGHPELTNFNHYGRFEITSENNTVLQIRPLQYKWVDPEKGELYRPVVITPPVMINVSEDVIVFDESGKQKILKVIVKAGKDNVNGVLKFSSPDQLNTKAIIEEDKINPQFALAKLTSFNISPLSYNFQLDKKGQEKEFVFYINSPNQSTNQLIDLFSEVDGQTYTKGIKEIKYDHIPIQTLFPEAEVKLVKLDVVKKSKRIGYIPGAGDEVQACLSQLGYEVTTLTDDKLASENLSQYDAIITGVRAYNTNEKLPSYKQKLMDYVAAGGNLIVQYNTNSWAGPLSSDIGPYKFKITRNRITDEEAKVNFLLPNHPVFNSPNKISEKDFEGWIQERSIYHAGDWDSNYVAPISMTDPYEMTVGGVSPKGKPENGALIIAKHGKGNFVYTGLVFFRELPAGVPGAYRLMVNLIELGK
;
A
#
# COMPACT_ATOMS: atom_id res chain seq x y z
N MET A 1 -15.61 -33.84 -28.88
CA MET A 1 -14.91 -34.41 -27.71
C MET A 1 -13.42 -34.09 -27.67
N THR A 2 -12.70 -34.20 -28.76
CA THR A 2 -11.24 -33.95 -28.86
C THR A 2 -10.88 -32.46 -28.70
N LEU A 3 -11.71 -31.55 -29.15
CA LEU A 3 -11.54 -30.10 -28.99
C LEU A 3 -11.80 -29.62 -27.53
N PHE A 4 -12.75 -30.26 -26.86
CA PHE A 4 -13.07 -30.01 -25.45
C PHE A 4 -11.90 -30.42 -24.52
N PHE A 5 -11.24 -31.51 -24.84
CA PHE A 5 -10.05 -31.99 -24.11
C PHE A 5 -8.85 -31.06 -24.34
N LYS A 6 -8.66 -30.48 -25.52
CA LYS A 6 -7.57 -29.52 -25.80
C LYS A 6 -7.79 -28.19 -25.10
N ARG A 7 -9.01 -27.69 -25.00
CA ARG A 7 -9.34 -26.48 -24.22
C ARG A 7 -9.07 -26.68 -22.71
N HIS A 8 -9.34 -27.87 -22.19
CA HIS A 8 -9.04 -28.22 -20.80
C HIS A 8 -7.53 -28.35 -20.53
N GLN A 9 -6.76 -28.91 -21.45
CA GLN A 9 -5.32 -29.02 -21.32
C GLN A 9 -4.62 -27.67 -21.52
N LEU A 10 -5.08 -26.83 -22.44
CA LEU A 10 -4.60 -25.46 -22.61
C LEU A 10 -4.89 -24.64 -21.34
N ASN A 11 -6.09 -24.74 -20.78
CA ASN A 11 -6.44 -24.10 -19.52
C ASN A 11 -5.60 -24.60 -18.33
N ILE A 12 -5.20 -25.86 -18.30
CA ILE A 12 -4.35 -26.39 -17.21
C ILE A 12 -2.91 -25.87 -17.30
N LEU A 13 -2.36 -25.67 -18.47
CA LEU A 13 -1.01 -25.11 -18.66
C LEU A 13 -0.98 -23.59 -18.49
N VAL A 14 -2.06 -22.89 -18.82
CA VAL A 14 -2.20 -21.43 -18.68
C VAL A 14 -2.71 -21.03 -17.28
N ILE A 15 -3.44 -21.92 -16.58
CA ILE A 15 -3.92 -21.70 -15.21
C ILE A 15 -2.79 -21.50 -14.19
N SER A 16 -1.56 -21.96 -14.49
CA SER A 16 -0.40 -21.67 -13.63
C SER A 16 0.13 -20.24 -13.75
N PHE A 17 -0.30 -19.45 -14.73
CA PHE A 17 0.37 -18.18 -15.07
C PHE A 17 -0.53 -16.92 -15.08
N LEU A 18 -1.86 -17.05 -15.07
CA LEU A 18 -2.73 -15.89 -15.37
C LEU A 18 -4.00 -15.86 -14.53
N PHE A 19 -3.92 -15.44 -13.32
CA PHE A 19 -5.08 -14.88 -12.62
C PHE A 19 -4.69 -13.58 -11.93
N SER A 20 -4.65 -12.50 -12.68
CA SER A 20 -4.86 -11.16 -12.15
C SER A 20 -6.36 -10.83 -12.11
N LEU A 21 -7.16 -11.71 -11.51
CA LEU A 21 -8.45 -11.30 -11.01
C LEU A 21 -8.18 -10.56 -9.71
N THR A 22 -8.34 -9.24 -9.74
CA THR A 22 -8.28 -8.42 -8.53
C THR A 22 -9.21 -9.03 -7.49
N ALA A 23 -8.69 -9.35 -6.30
CA ALA A 23 -9.50 -9.83 -5.19
C ALA A 23 -10.47 -8.71 -4.80
N ILE A 24 -11.67 -8.77 -5.32
CA ILE A 24 -12.70 -7.83 -4.99
C ILE A 24 -13.32 -8.32 -3.67
N ALA A 25 -12.79 -7.81 -2.54
CA ALA A 25 -13.45 -7.92 -1.25
C ALA A 25 -14.61 -6.92 -1.16
N GLN A 26 -15.29 -6.70 -2.25
CA GLN A 26 -16.46 -5.83 -2.39
C GLN A 26 -17.57 -6.64 -3.03
N ALA A 27 -18.80 -6.14 -2.94
CA ALA A 27 -19.93 -6.73 -3.64
C ALA A 27 -19.59 -6.99 -5.11
N PRO A 28 -20.01 -8.11 -5.68
CA PRO A 28 -19.87 -8.36 -7.10
C PRO A 28 -20.42 -7.17 -7.90
N ARG A 29 -19.60 -6.62 -8.80
CA ARG A 29 -20.01 -5.46 -9.59
C ARG A 29 -21.12 -5.85 -10.56
N SER A 30 -22.20 -5.10 -10.53
CA SER A 30 -23.24 -5.14 -11.57
C SER A 30 -23.00 -3.99 -12.54
N TYR A 31 -23.10 -4.26 -13.83
CA TYR A 31 -22.85 -3.29 -14.89
C TYR A 31 -24.17 -2.78 -15.48
N THR A 32 -24.26 -1.48 -15.69
CA THR A 32 -25.33 -0.87 -16.45
C THR A 32 -25.20 -1.20 -17.93
N SER A 33 -26.28 -1.07 -18.69
CA SER A 33 -26.25 -1.30 -20.14
C SER A 33 -25.23 -0.41 -20.86
N SER A 34 -25.04 0.84 -20.40
CA SER A 34 -24.05 1.74 -20.96
C SER A 34 -22.62 1.32 -20.66
N GLU A 35 -22.35 0.80 -19.45
CA GLU A 35 -21.04 0.25 -19.10
C GLU A 35 -20.75 -1.02 -19.90
N ILE A 36 -21.75 -1.88 -20.14
CA ILE A 36 -21.62 -3.06 -21.01
C ILE A 36 -21.25 -2.63 -22.43
N LEU A 37 -21.90 -1.58 -22.99
CA LEU A 37 -21.52 -1.05 -24.30
C LEU A 37 -20.08 -0.53 -24.32
N LEU A 38 -19.64 0.12 -23.25
CA LEU A 38 -18.24 0.56 -23.14
C LEU A 38 -17.27 -0.63 -23.11
N GLN A 39 -17.61 -1.71 -22.40
CA GLN A 39 -16.81 -2.95 -22.40
C GLN A 39 -16.73 -3.57 -23.81
N LEU A 40 -17.85 -3.60 -24.55
CA LEU A 40 -17.86 -4.07 -25.95
C LEU A 40 -16.92 -3.21 -26.83
N LYS A 41 -16.94 -1.89 -26.66
CA LYS A 41 -16.00 -1.00 -27.36
C LYS A 41 -14.55 -1.28 -27.01
N LYS A 42 -14.25 -1.54 -25.74
CA LYS A 42 -12.89 -1.91 -25.27
C LYS A 42 -12.40 -3.19 -25.91
N LEU A 43 -13.26 -4.19 -26.16
CA LEU A 43 -12.88 -5.39 -26.89
C LEU A 43 -12.39 -5.11 -28.31
N ASN A 44 -12.85 -4.04 -28.94
CA ASN A 44 -12.47 -3.70 -30.31
C ASN A 44 -11.12 -2.97 -30.42
N THR A 45 -10.50 -2.68 -29.30
CA THR A 45 -9.21 -1.97 -29.25
C THR A 45 -8.15 -2.85 -28.64
N VAL A 46 -7.05 -3.08 -29.36
CA VAL A 46 -5.94 -3.95 -28.95
C VAL A 46 -4.66 -3.20 -28.62
N GLY A 47 -4.74 -1.89 -28.49
CA GLY A 47 -3.60 -1.05 -28.09
C GLY A 47 -3.45 -0.94 -26.58
N SER A 48 -2.24 -0.62 -26.15
CA SER A 48 -1.90 -0.54 -24.73
C SER A 48 -0.96 0.63 -24.41
N VAL A 49 -1.16 1.21 -23.22
CA VAL A 49 -0.33 2.31 -22.68
C VAL A 49 0.08 1.96 -21.26
N LEU A 50 1.37 2.07 -20.96
CA LEU A 50 1.90 1.90 -19.60
C LEU A 50 2.36 3.25 -19.05
N TYR A 51 1.74 3.69 -17.97
CA TYR A 51 2.17 4.86 -17.22
C TYR A 51 3.12 4.43 -16.11
N ILE A 52 4.25 5.13 -15.91
CA ILE A 52 5.29 4.76 -14.95
C ILE A 52 5.58 5.93 -14.01
N ALA A 53 5.58 5.65 -12.72
CA ALA A 53 6.06 6.57 -11.68
C ALA A 53 6.58 5.82 -10.44
N ALA A 54 6.97 6.55 -9.41
CA ALA A 54 7.67 5.99 -8.26
C ALA A 54 6.74 5.42 -7.19
N HIS A 55 5.63 6.11 -6.87
CA HIS A 55 4.80 5.80 -5.70
C HIS A 55 3.31 5.67 -6.06
N PRO A 56 2.53 5.01 -5.21
CA PRO A 56 1.07 5.19 -5.21
C PRO A 56 0.72 6.68 -5.02
N ASP A 57 -0.13 7.25 -5.89
CA ASP A 57 -0.53 8.66 -5.99
C ASP A 57 0.24 9.56 -6.97
N ASP A 58 1.34 9.09 -7.54
CA ASP A 58 2.06 9.84 -8.59
C ASP A 58 1.36 9.81 -9.95
N GLU A 59 0.47 8.84 -10.15
CA GLU A 59 -0.21 8.66 -11.43
C GLU A 59 -1.10 9.84 -11.83
N ASN A 60 -1.17 10.07 -13.14
CA ASN A 60 -2.13 11.01 -13.72
C ASN A 60 -3.48 10.32 -13.92
N THR A 61 -4.31 10.34 -12.87
CA THR A 61 -5.63 9.67 -12.87
C THR A 61 -6.54 10.12 -14.00
N ARG A 62 -6.42 11.39 -14.45
CA ARG A 62 -7.22 11.91 -15.58
C ARG A 62 -6.79 11.32 -16.91
N LEU A 63 -5.48 11.28 -17.15
CA LEU A 63 -4.95 10.68 -18.36
C LEU A 63 -5.26 9.18 -18.40
N ILE A 64 -5.12 8.45 -17.29
CA ILE A 64 -5.50 7.04 -17.20
C ILE A 64 -6.99 6.85 -17.51
N ALA A 65 -7.87 7.64 -16.89
CA ALA A 65 -9.31 7.57 -17.14
C ALA A 65 -9.65 7.84 -18.61
N TYR A 66 -9.01 8.83 -19.24
CA TYR A 66 -9.17 9.15 -20.66
C TYR A 66 -8.69 8.01 -21.57
N LEU A 67 -7.49 7.51 -21.34
CA LEU A 67 -6.93 6.41 -22.13
C LEU A 67 -7.78 5.14 -22.03
N ALA A 68 -8.20 4.78 -20.82
CA ALA A 68 -8.96 3.57 -20.57
C ALA A 68 -10.43 3.66 -21.04
N ASN A 69 -11.08 4.83 -21.01
CA ASN A 69 -12.51 4.91 -21.24
C ASN A 69 -12.91 5.74 -22.49
N GLU A 70 -12.07 6.70 -22.95
CA GLU A 70 -12.29 7.37 -24.22
C GLU A 70 -11.62 6.64 -25.37
N LYS A 71 -10.32 6.38 -25.22
CA LYS A 71 -9.54 5.68 -26.24
C LYS A 71 -9.74 4.17 -26.21
N CYS A 72 -10.37 3.66 -25.14
CA CYS A 72 -10.58 2.22 -24.90
C CYS A 72 -9.29 1.39 -24.93
N LEU A 73 -8.14 2.03 -24.67
CA LEU A 73 -6.83 1.38 -24.63
C LEU A 73 -6.64 0.62 -23.31
N ARG A 74 -6.01 -0.53 -23.37
CA ARG A 74 -5.50 -1.20 -22.18
C ARG A 74 -4.48 -0.28 -21.51
N THR A 75 -4.79 0.22 -20.32
CA THR A 75 -3.97 1.24 -19.65
C THR A 75 -3.47 0.72 -18.33
N GLY A 76 -2.14 0.59 -18.19
CA GLY A 76 -1.49 0.14 -16.97
C GLY A 76 -0.82 1.30 -16.23
N TYR A 77 -0.77 1.22 -14.91
CA TYR A 77 0.10 2.02 -14.07
C TYR A 77 1.13 1.13 -13.39
N LEU A 78 2.42 1.39 -13.61
CA LEU A 78 3.53 0.78 -12.90
C LEU A 78 4.03 1.78 -11.84
N SER A 79 3.75 1.49 -10.58
CA SER A 79 4.38 2.13 -9.44
C SER A 79 5.61 1.33 -9.04
N LEU A 80 6.77 2.00 -8.91
CA LEU A 80 7.99 1.26 -8.56
C LEU A 80 7.91 0.71 -7.14
N THR A 81 7.32 1.45 -6.21
CA THR A 81 7.17 1.05 -4.81
C THR A 81 5.70 0.94 -4.40
N ARG A 82 5.45 0.40 -3.21
CA ARG A 82 4.13 0.36 -2.59
C ARG A 82 3.87 1.54 -1.65
N GLY A 83 4.83 2.46 -1.52
CA GLY A 83 4.70 3.67 -0.72
C GLY A 83 4.84 3.46 0.79
N ASP A 84 5.57 2.43 1.18
CA ASP A 84 5.77 2.03 2.58
C ASP A 84 6.47 3.11 3.41
N GLY A 85 7.39 3.87 2.77
CA GLY A 85 8.17 4.94 3.41
C GLY A 85 7.43 6.26 3.59
N GLY A 86 6.18 6.35 3.13
CA GLY A 86 5.34 7.53 3.25
C GLY A 86 4.86 7.80 4.66
N GLN A 87 3.89 8.70 4.76
CA GLN A 87 3.20 9.02 6.00
C GLN A 87 1.72 8.74 5.87
N ASN A 88 1.09 8.30 6.96
CA ASN A 88 -0.33 8.04 7.01
C ASN A 88 -1.06 9.22 7.66
N LEU A 89 -2.03 9.82 6.97
CA LEU A 89 -2.84 10.93 7.50
C LEU A 89 -4.14 10.47 8.18
N ILE A 90 -4.48 9.18 8.05
CA ILE A 90 -5.76 8.65 8.51
C ILE A 90 -5.61 7.60 9.62
N GLY A 91 -4.37 7.26 9.99
CA GLY A 91 -4.09 6.27 11.03
C GLY A 91 -2.62 6.21 11.42
N PRO A 92 -2.27 5.34 12.38
CA PRO A 92 -0.91 5.20 12.88
C PRO A 92 -0.03 4.27 12.06
N GLU A 93 -0.59 3.53 11.09
CA GLU A 93 0.14 2.52 10.33
C GLU A 93 1.30 3.14 9.56
N GLN A 94 2.47 2.53 9.66
CA GLN A 94 3.71 2.91 8.99
C GLN A 94 4.37 1.68 8.35
N GLY A 95 5.40 1.89 7.53
CA GLY A 95 6.15 0.82 6.91
C GLY A 95 5.26 -0.09 6.07
N VAL A 96 5.44 -1.40 6.20
CA VAL A 96 4.72 -2.40 5.37
C VAL A 96 3.19 -2.32 5.50
N GLU A 97 2.68 -1.92 6.65
CA GLU A 97 1.24 -1.75 6.85
C GLU A 97 0.69 -0.60 6.01
N LEU A 98 1.40 0.51 5.98
CA LEU A 98 1.07 1.63 5.09
C LEU A 98 1.19 1.22 3.61
N GLY A 99 2.20 0.42 3.26
CA GLY A 99 2.34 -0.13 1.91
C GLY A 99 1.14 -1.00 1.49
N VAL A 100 0.58 -1.77 2.42
CA VAL A 100 -0.66 -2.53 2.19
C VAL A 100 -1.85 -1.59 1.98
N ILE A 101 -2.01 -0.57 2.82
CA ILE A 101 -3.08 0.44 2.65
C ILE A 101 -2.97 1.11 1.28
N ARG A 102 -1.81 1.65 0.94
CA ARG A 102 -1.58 2.38 -0.32
C ARG A 102 -1.72 1.48 -1.55
N THR A 103 -1.36 0.20 -1.47
CA THR A 103 -1.66 -0.79 -2.51
C THR A 103 -3.16 -0.90 -2.75
N GLN A 104 -3.95 -1.00 -1.69
CA GLN A 104 -5.41 -1.11 -1.78
C GLN A 104 -6.06 0.21 -2.25
N GLU A 105 -5.52 1.36 -1.86
CA GLU A 105 -5.93 2.67 -2.37
C GLU A 105 -5.72 2.79 -3.88
N LEU A 106 -4.58 2.33 -4.40
CA LEU A 106 -4.34 2.25 -5.84
C LEU A 106 -5.33 1.33 -6.56
N LEU A 107 -5.60 0.14 -5.99
CA LEU A 107 -6.59 -0.77 -6.56
C LEU A 107 -8.00 -0.16 -6.55
N ALA A 108 -8.35 0.60 -5.50
CA ALA A 108 -9.61 1.36 -5.45
C ALA A 108 -9.65 2.46 -6.53
N ALA A 109 -8.54 3.18 -6.74
CA ALA A 109 -8.41 4.17 -7.79
C ALA A 109 -8.57 3.55 -9.20
N ARG A 110 -7.90 2.41 -9.45
CA ARG A 110 -8.01 1.67 -10.73
C ARG A 110 -9.42 1.17 -11.04
N ARG A 111 -10.19 0.76 -10.01
CA ARG A 111 -11.61 0.40 -10.20
C ARG A 111 -12.47 1.57 -10.69
N ILE A 112 -12.07 2.80 -10.38
CA ILE A 112 -12.79 4.01 -10.79
C ILE A 112 -12.36 4.48 -12.17
N ASP A 113 -11.05 4.56 -12.42
CA ASP A 113 -10.52 5.11 -13.67
C ASP A 113 -10.38 4.07 -14.80
N GLY A 114 -10.44 2.78 -14.47
CA GLY A 114 -10.42 1.69 -15.45
C GLY A 114 -9.01 1.27 -15.89
N GLY A 115 -7.97 1.73 -15.18
CA GLY A 115 -6.59 1.27 -15.37
C GLY A 115 -6.29 -0.06 -14.67
N GLU A 116 -5.16 -0.67 -15.03
CA GLU A 116 -4.57 -1.83 -14.39
C GLU A 116 -3.39 -1.40 -13.50
N GLN A 117 -3.09 -2.14 -12.42
CA GLN A 117 -2.03 -1.80 -11.48
C GLN A 117 -0.88 -2.80 -11.51
N PHE A 118 0.36 -2.27 -11.51
CA PHE A 118 1.58 -3.06 -11.43
C PHE A 118 2.56 -2.46 -10.41
N PHE A 119 3.43 -3.33 -9.85
CA PHE A 119 4.48 -2.93 -8.91
C PHE A 119 5.80 -3.63 -9.24
N THR A 120 6.92 -3.00 -8.91
CA THR A 120 8.19 -3.68 -8.77
C THR A 120 8.33 -4.26 -7.35
N ARG A 121 9.48 -4.88 -7.05
CA ARG A 121 9.81 -5.35 -5.70
C ARG A 121 10.58 -4.30 -4.89
N ALA A 122 10.76 -3.09 -5.39
CA ALA A 122 11.43 -2.03 -4.65
C ALA A 122 10.64 -1.66 -3.39
N TYR A 123 11.32 -1.63 -2.25
CA TYR A 123 10.78 -1.12 -1.00
C TYR A 123 10.93 0.40 -0.94
N ASP A 124 9.89 1.10 -0.51
CA ASP A 124 9.95 2.52 -0.28
C ASP A 124 10.60 2.80 1.08
N PHE A 125 11.85 3.21 1.05
CA PHE A 125 12.63 3.54 2.25
C PHE A 125 12.44 4.98 2.72
N GLY A 126 11.47 5.70 2.18
CA GLY A 126 11.21 7.11 2.49
C GLY A 126 11.76 8.07 1.45
N PHE A 127 11.88 9.35 1.82
CA PHE A 127 12.33 10.35 0.88
C PHE A 127 13.82 10.20 0.55
N SER A 128 14.17 10.30 -0.72
CA SER A 128 15.54 10.44 -1.19
C SER A 128 15.75 11.78 -1.89
N LYS A 129 16.92 12.38 -1.73
CA LYS A 129 17.27 13.70 -2.29
C LYS A 129 17.64 13.63 -3.76
N SER A 130 18.25 12.52 -4.17
CA SER A 130 18.77 12.35 -5.52
C SER A 130 18.63 10.93 -6.06
N PRO A 131 18.76 10.73 -7.39
CA PRO A 131 18.79 9.39 -7.97
C PRO A 131 20.00 8.58 -7.50
N GLU A 132 21.13 9.22 -7.18
CA GLU A 132 22.32 8.56 -6.66
C GLU A 132 22.03 7.92 -5.30
N GLU A 133 21.39 8.66 -4.38
CA GLU A 133 20.95 8.13 -3.10
C GLU A 133 19.99 6.94 -3.30
N THR A 134 19.01 7.10 -4.19
CA THR A 134 18.04 6.05 -4.48
C THR A 134 18.71 4.76 -4.98
N LEU A 135 19.64 4.88 -5.95
CA LEU A 135 20.32 3.73 -6.56
C LEU A 135 21.41 3.12 -5.67
N GLN A 136 21.86 3.81 -4.63
CA GLN A 136 22.68 3.20 -3.58
C GLN A 136 21.85 2.28 -2.66
N LYS A 137 20.62 2.70 -2.34
CA LYS A 137 19.70 1.92 -1.49
C LYS A 137 18.97 0.83 -2.27
N TRP A 138 18.58 1.07 -3.53
CA TRP A 138 18.01 0.07 -4.43
C TRP A 138 19.07 -0.60 -5.28
N ASN A 139 18.99 -1.91 -5.44
CA ASN A 139 19.77 -2.58 -6.47
C ASN A 139 19.17 -2.24 -7.84
N LYS A 140 19.88 -1.42 -8.62
CA LYS A 140 19.46 -0.92 -9.95
C LYS A 140 18.98 -2.04 -10.87
N ASP A 141 19.79 -3.09 -11.02
CA ASP A 141 19.50 -4.16 -11.98
C ASP A 141 18.26 -4.97 -11.60
N SER A 142 18.01 -5.11 -10.30
CA SER A 142 16.80 -5.79 -9.80
C SER A 142 15.53 -5.01 -10.12
N VAL A 143 15.53 -3.69 -9.88
CA VAL A 143 14.36 -2.84 -10.19
C VAL A 143 14.15 -2.74 -11.69
N LEU A 144 15.23 -2.58 -12.46
CA LEU A 144 15.19 -2.56 -13.92
C LEU A 144 14.65 -3.88 -14.49
N SER A 145 15.10 -5.03 -13.95
CA SER A 145 14.58 -6.35 -14.33
C SER A 145 13.07 -6.45 -14.11
N ASP A 146 12.58 -5.94 -12.97
CA ASP A 146 11.15 -5.94 -12.68
C ASP A 146 10.36 -5.07 -13.66
N MET A 147 10.88 -3.90 -14.01
CA MET A 147 10.26 -3.02 -15.00
C MET A 147 10.21 -3.67 -16.39
N VAL A 148 11.32 -4.31 -16.80
CA VAL A 148 11.41 -5.05 -18.06
C VAL A 148 10.42 -6.22 -18.07
N TRP A 149 10.29 -6.94 -16.97
CA TRP A 149 9.27 -7.99 -16.83
C TRP A 149 7.87 -7.46 -17.07
N VAL A 150 7.50 -6.35 -16.42
CA VAL A 150 6.18 -5.73 -16.60
C VAL A 150 5.98 -5.29 -18.05
N ILE A 151 6.97 -4.68 -18.69
CA ILE A 151 6.87 -4.25 -20.09
C ILE A 151 6.70 -5.45 -21.03
N ARG A 152 7.47 -6.52 -20.86
CA ARG A 152 7.37 -7.75 -21.66
C ARG A 152 6.03 -8.46 -21.48
N ASN A 153 5.49 -8.45 -20.27
CA ASN A 153 4.22 -9.10 -19.95
C ASN A 153 3.02 -8.26 -20.39
N PHE A 154 3.01 -6.95 -20.08
CA PHE A 154 1.92 -6.03 -20.40
C PHE A 154 1.89 -5.63 -21.89
N ARG A 155 3.07 -5.57 -22.54
CA ARG A 155 3.27 -5.25 -23.97
C ARG A 155 2.74 -3.87 -24.38
N PRO A 156 3.18 -2.76 -23.76
CA PRO A 156 2.69 -1.43 -24.07
C PRO A 156 3.16 -0.99 -25.47
N ASP A 157 2.25 -0.38 -26.25
CA ASP A 157 2.62 0.35 -27.46
C ASP A 157 3.30 1.67 -27.12
N ILE A 158 2.79 2.33 -26.06
CA ILE A 158 3.29 3.61 -25.58
C ILE A 158 3.64 3.48 -24.11
N ILE A 159 4.80 4.00 -23.71
CA ILE A 159 5.18 4.21 -22.32
C ILE A 159 5.15 5.72 -22.05
N ILE A 160 4.63 6.10 -20.89
CA ILE A 160 4.57 7.49 -20.42
C ILE A 160 5.18 7.56 -19.03
N THR A 161 6.21 8.40 -18.81
CA THR A 161 6.75 8.67 -17.49
C THR A 161 6.09 9.89 -16.86
N ARG A 162 5.89 9.85 -15.55
CA ARG A 162 5.39 10.99 -14.78
C ARG A 162 6.44 12.08 -14.62
N PHE A 163 7.69 11.69 -14.39
CA PHE A 163 8.78 12.57 -14.02
C PHE A 163 9.80 12.70 -15.13
N ALA A 164 10.58 13.77 -15.06
CA ALA A 164 11.74 13.99 -15.90
C ALA A 164 13.00 13.35 -15.27
N THR A 165 14.03 13.19 -16.07
CA THR A 165 15.33 12.64 -15.64
C THR A 165 16.30 13.70 -15.09
N ASP A 166 15.90 14.98 -15.11
CA ASP A 166 16.73 16.15 -14.77
C ASP A 166 16.66 16.56 -13.28
N GLY A 167 15.97 15.79 -12.44
CA GLY A 167 15.77 16.10 -11.02
C GLY A 167 14.61 17.04 -10.71
N SER A 168 13.94 17.62 -11.73
CA SER A 168 12.83 18.54 -11.50
C SER A 168 11.62 17.94 -10.78
N GLY A 169 11.56 16.63 -10.66
CA GLY A 169 10.57 15.89 -9.87
C GLY A 169 10.70 16.08 -8.36
N GLY A 170 11.80 16.65 -7.86
CA GLY A 170 12.01 17.05 -6.45
C GLY A 170 12.18 15.90 -5.45
N HIS A 171 12.33 14.66 -5.92
CA HIS A 171 12.51 13.45 -5.12
C HIS A 171 13.39 12.47 -5.90
N GLY A 172 14.35 11.83 -5.24
CA GLY A 172 15.25 10.88 -5.90
C GLY A 172 14.50 9.70 -6.53
N HIS A 173 13.51 9.11 -5.86
CA HIS A 173 12.67 8.04 -6.42
C HIS A 173 11.98 8.49 -7.71
N HIS A 174 11.45 9.73 -7.77
CA HIS A 174 10.79 10.28 -8.94
C HIS A 174 11.73 10.30 -10.13
N THR A 175 12.92 10.92 -9.95
CA THR A 175 13.93 11.00 -11.01
C THR A 175 14.43 9.61 -11.42
N THR A 176 14.67 8.72 -10.44
CA THR A 176 15.09 7.34 -10.70
C THR A 176 14.06 6.57 -11.49
N SER A 177 12.77 6.75 -11.21
CA SER A 177 11.71 6.07 -11.98
C SER A 177 11.72 6.44 -13.46
N ALA A 178 12.02 7.71 -13.77
CA ALA A 178 12.14 8.18 -15.15
C ALA A 178 13.42 7.65 -15.83
N ILE A 179 14.57 7.69 -15.16
CA ILE A 179 15.84 7.17 -15.66
C ILE A 179 15.72 5.67 -15.99
N LEU A 180 15.15 4.89 -15.06
CA LEU A 180 14.97 3.46 -15.27
C LEU A 180 13.92 3.16 -16.35
N ALA A 181 12.90 3.99 -16.53
CA ALA A 181 11.91 3.82 -17.59
C ALA A 181 12.55 4.01 -18.99
N GLU A 182 13.46 4.98 -19.13
CA GLU A 182 14.21 5.16 -20.38
C GLU A 182 15.13 3.95 -20.67
N GLU A 183 15.76 3.37 -19.67
CA GLU A 183 16.59 2.18 -19.83
C GLU A 183 15.74 0.92 -20.08
N ALA A 184 14.61 0.76 -19.38
CA ALA A 184 13.70 -0.36 -19.54
C ALA A 184 13.03 -0.39 -20.92
N PHE A 185 12.79 0.80 -21.53
CA PHE A 185 12.25 0.90 -22.88
C PHE A 185 13.12 0.16 -23.91
N ASP A 186 14.43 0.33 -23.84
CA ASP A 186 15.37 -0.35 -24.74
C ASP A 186 15.59 -1.80 -24.31
N ALA A 187 15.78 -2.04 -23.00
CA ALA A 187 16.11 -3.36 -22.46
C ALA A 187 14.98 -4.39 -22.69
N ALA A 188 13.72 -3.97 -22.71
CA ALA A 188 12.59 -4.90 -22.92
C ALA A 188 12.59 -5.51 -24.33
N GLY A 189 13.12 -4.78 -25.33
CA GLY A 189 13.27 -5.26 -26.70
C GLY A 189 14.57 -6.04 -26.98
N ASP A 190 15.48 -6.07 -26.02
CA ASP A 190 16.79 -6.74 -26.17
C ASP A 190 16.78 -8.13 -25.52
N PRO A 191 16.93 -9.22 -26.29
CA PRO A 191 16.94 -10.57 -25.75
C PRO A 191 18.16 -10.89 -24.86
N THR A 192 19.22 -10.10 -24.91
CA THR A 192 20.42 -10.28 -24.09
C THR A 192 20.27 -9.70 -22.68
N ARG A 193 19.29 -8.81 -22.50
CA ARG A 193 18.96 -8.23 -21.20
C ARG A 193 17.91 -9.09 -20.50
N PHE A 194 18.23 -9.58 -19.31
CA PHE A 194 17.37 -10.46 -18.50
C PHE A 194 16.84 -11.68 -19.27
N PRO A 195 17.76 -12.52 -19.85
CA PRO A 195 17.38 -13.64 -20.70
C PRO A 195 16.58 -14.72 -19.97
N GLU A 196 16.70 -14.82 -18.64
CA GLU A 196 15.93 -15.71 -17.78
C GLU A 196 14.42 -15.47 -17.85
N GLN A 197 13.99 -14.25 -18.14
CA GLN A 197 12.58 -13.92 -18.32
C GLN A 197 11.99 -14.54 -19.59
N LEU A 198 12.82 -14.82 -20.60
CA LEU A 198 12.35 -15.33 -21.90
C LEU A 198 11.86 -16.78 -21.85
N GLN A 199 12.00 -17.46 -20.72
CA GLN A 199 11.35 -18.73 -20.47
C GLN A 199 9.82 -18.58 -20.29
N TYR A 200 9.35 -17.37 -19.97
CA TYR A 200 7.96 -17.07 -19.59
C TYR A 200 7.31 -16.03 -20.50
N VAL A 201 8.08 -15.05 -20.97
CA VAL A 201 7.59 -13.92 -21.79
C VAL A 201 8.52 -13.73 -22.99
N GLU A 202 7.99 -13.11 -24.04
CA GLU A 202 8.81 -12.74 -25.21
C GLU A 202 9.34 -11.31 -25.06
N VAL A 203 10.40 -10.99 -25.80
CA VAL A 203 10.85 -9.59 -25.94
C VAL A 203 9.74 -8.71 -26.47
N TRP A 204 9.66 -7.50 -25.95
CA TRP A 204 8.70 -6.51 -26.40
C TRP A 204 9.35 -5.15 -26.58
N LYS A 205 9.20 -4.57 -27.78
CA LYS A 205 9.72 -3.24 -28.07
C LYS A 205 8.55 -2.26 -28.14
N PRO A 206 8.37 -1.42 -27.12
CA PRO A 206 7.37 -0.33 -27.19
C PRO A 206 7.68 0.60 -28.37
N ARG A 207 6.67 1.22 -28.92
CA ARG A 207 6.87 2.12 -30.07
C ARG A 207 7.39 3.48 -29.66
N ARG A 208 6.93 4.00 -28.50
CA ARG A 208 7.26 5.36 -28.04
C ARG A 208 7.36 5.44 -26.54
N LEU A 209 8.23 6.34 -26.12
CA LEU A 209 8.33 6.77 -24.74
C LEU A 209 8.13 8.30 -24.67
N PHE A 210 7.25 8.76 -23.80
CA PHE A 210 7.00 10.16 -23.53
C PHE A 210 7.21 10.51 -22.06
N TRP A 211 7.60 11.75 -21.79
CA TRP A 211 7.43 12.37 -20.49
C TRP A 211 6.12 13.18 -20.50
N ASN A 212 5.25 12.92 -19.52
CA ASN A 212 4.05 13.73 -19.25
C ASN A 212 4.45 14.98 -18.46
N VAL A 213 4.59 16.11 -19.18
CA VAL A 213 5.04 17.38 -18.62
C VAL A 213 3.96 17.98 -17.73
N SER A 214 4.28 18.14 -16.44
CA SER A 214 3.33 18.73 -15.49
C SER A 214 3.45 20.27 -15.46
N THR A 215 2.38 20.95 -15.78
CA THR A 215 2.30 22.41 -15.64
C THR A 215 2.38 22.90 -14.20
N ARG A 216 2.12 22.02 -13.21
CA ARG A 216 2.22 22.35 -11.78
C ARG A 216 3.65 22.57 -11.31
N PHE A 217 4.62 21.92 -11.95
CA PHE A 217 6.05 22.01 -11.60
C PHE A 217 6.80 22.99 -12.52
N GLN A 218 6.13 23.52 -13.53
CA GLN A 218 6.67 24.52 -14.43
C GLN A 218 6.31 25.94 -13.94
N ASN A 219 7.09 26.93 -14.36
CA ASN A 219 6.67 28.32 -14.23
C ASN A 219 5.27 28.46 -14.86
N PRO A 220 4.28 29.10 -14.20
CA PRO A 220 2.94 29.32 -14.77
C PRO A 220 2.94 29.99 -16.15
N ASN A 221 4.02 30.70 -16.48
CA ASN A 221 4.23 31.38 -17.76
C ASN A 221 5.16 30.60 -18.71
N ALA A 222 5.44 29.33 -18.42
CA ALA A 222 6.27 28.51 -19.31
C ALA A 222 5.61 28.34 -20.67
N ASP A 223 6.41 28.49 -21.74
CA ASP A 223 5.95 28.18 -23.10
C ASP A 223 5.76 26.67 -23.27
N MET A 224 4.52 26.25 -23.42
CA MET A 224 4.14 24.85 -23.62
C MET A 224 4.04 24.48 -25.12
N SER A 225 4.29 25.40 -26.02
CA SER A 225 4.19 25.17 -27.48
C SER A 225 5.15 24.09 -28.04
N PRO A 226 6.33 23.82 -27.44
CA PRO A 226 7.20 22.75 -27.90
C PRO A 226 6.68 21.33 -27.61
N TYR A 227 5.66 21.19 -26.79
CA TYR A 227 5.16 19.88 -26.35
C TYR A 227 3.93 19.45 -27.13
N LEU A 228 3.78 18.15 -27.36
CA LEU A 228 2.54 17.58 -27.89
C LEU A 228 1.42 17.81 -26.88
N LYS A 229 0.27 18.25 -27.37
CA LYS A 229 -0.87 18.64 -26.55
C LYS A 229 -2.03 17.67 -26.77
N LEU A 230 -2.67 17.23 -25.69
CA LEU A 230 -3.83 16.35 -25.72
C LEU A 230 -4.91 16.88 -24.78
N ASP A 231 -6.11 17.11 -25.27
CA ASP A 231 -7.25 17.43 -24.41
C ASP A 231 -7.79 16.14 -23.78
N VAL A 232 -7.75 16.08 -22.47
CA VAL A 232 -8.24 14.97 -21.65
C VAL A 232 -9.39 15.39 -20.73
N GLY A 233 -10.02 16.55 -21.01
CA GLY A 233 -11.12 17.11 -20.21
C GLY A 233 -12.52 16.66 -20.64
N GLY A 234 -12.62 15.88 -21.72
CA GLY A 234 -13.88 15.47 -22.34
C GLY A 234 -14.88 14.79 -21.41
N TYR A 235 -16.14 14.70 -21.90
CA TYR A 235 -17.24 14.05 -21.21
C TYR A 235 -17.57 12.72 -21.86
N ASN A 236 -17.67 11.65 -21.06
CA ASN A 236 -18.08 10.33 -21.53
C ASN A 236 -19.57 10.10 -21.28
N PRO A 237 -20.42 10.08 -22.32
CA PRO A 237 -21.87 9.94 -22.15
C PRO A 237 -22.28 8.55 -21.63
N LEU A 238 -21.49 7.51 -21.87
CA LEU A 238 -21.79 6.15 -21.36
C LEU A 238 -21.57 6.05 -19.84
N LEU A 239 -20.63 6.85 -19.30
CA LEU A 239 -20.36 6.91 -17.87
C LEU A 239 -21.09 8.06 -17.17
N GLY A 240 -21.64 9.02 -17.91
CA GLY A 240 -22.30 10.19 -17.38
C GLY A 240 -21.35 11.15 -16.63
N LYS A 241 -20.05 11.09 -16.93
CA LYS A 241 -19.00 11.84 -16.22
C LYS A 241 -17.94 12.35 -17.19
N SER A 242 -17.33 13.49 -16.88
CA SER A 242 -16.09 13.91 -17.52
C SER A 242 -14.89 13.14 -16.95
N TYR A 243 -13.80 13.11 -17.72
CA TYR A 243 -12.57 12.45 -17.23
C TYR A 243 -11.96 13.19 -16.02
N GLY A 244 -12.22 14.49 -15.90
CA GLY A 244 -11.88 15.26 -14.70
C GLY A 244 -12.68 14.86 -13.45
N GLU A 245 -13.95 14.50 -13.61
CA GLU A 245 -14.77 13.96 -12.50
C GLU A 245 -14.33 12.57 -12.09
N ILE A 246 -14.07 11.68 -13.05
CA ILE A 246 -13.54 10.34 -12.79
C ILE A 246 -12.17 10.43 -12.11
N ALA A 247 -11.29 11.31 -12.59
CA ALA A 247 -9.97 11.52 -11.99
C ALA A 247 -10.04 11.99 -10.54
N ALA A 248 -10.97 12.91 -10.23
CA ALA A 248 -11.13 13.39 -8.85
C ALA A 248 -11.61 12.27 -7.91
N GLU A 249 -12.54 11.43 -8.37
CA GLU A 249 -13.00 10.27 -7.61
C GLU A 249 -11.89 9.24 -7.40
N SER A 250 -11.11 8.94 -8.44
CA SER A 250 -9.97 8.03 -8.39
C SER A 250 -8.89 8.56 -7.44
N ARG A 251 -8.45 9.81 -7.62
CA ARG A 251 -7.42 10.41 -6.76
C ARG A 251 -7.84 10.50 -5.30
N SER A 252 -9.13 10.70 -5.03
CA SER A 252 -9.66 10.77 -3.66
C SER A 252 -9.65 9.41 -2.93
N MET A 253 -9.26 8.33 -3.60
CA MET A 253 -9.01 7.05 -2.94
C MET A 253 -7.71 7.04 -2.16
N HIS A 254 -6.73 7.89 -2.49
CA HIS A 254 -5.47 8.03 -1.76
C HIS A 254 -5.65 8.82 -0.45
N LYS A 255 -6.53 8.32 0.42
CA LYS A 255 -6.90 8.99 1.68
C LYS A 255 -5.75 9.04 2.66
N SER A 256 -4.93 7.99 2.70
CA SER A 256 -3.73 7.97 3.56
C SER A 256 -2.78 9.12 3.25
N GLN A 257 -2.81 9.66 2.03
CA GLN A 257 -1.97 10.77 1.56
C GLN A 257 -2.70 12.13 1.55
N GLY A 258 -3.99 12.15 1.89
CA GLY A 258 -4.77 13.40 1.95
C GLY A 258 -5.09 14.00 0.58
N PHE A 259 -5.24 13.19 -0.45
CA PHE A 259 -5.46 13.66 -1.82
C PHE A 259 -6.93 13.81 -2.23
N GLY A 260 -7.81 14.18 -1.33
CA GLY A 260 -9.15 14.60 -1.68
C GLY A 260 -9.14 15.67 -2.79
N SER A 261 -9.84 15.42 -3.91
CA SER A 261 -9.76 16.23 -5.11
C SER A 261 -11.11 16.73 -5.56
N ALA A 262 -11.17 18.03 -5.90
CA ALA A 262 -12.37 18.63 -6.46
C ALA A 262 -12.58 18.19 -7.92
N LYS A 263 -13.83 17.92 -8.27
CA LYS A 263 -14.24 17.56 -9.63
C LYS A 263 -14.06 18.74 -10.58
N GLN A 264 -13.34 18.51 -11.67
CA GLN A 264 -13.13 19.49 -12.74
C GLN A 264 -13.86 19.09 -14.02
N ARG A 265 -14.34 20.09 -14.75
CA ARG A 265 -15.11 19.93 -15.98
C ARG A 265 -14.58 20.89 -17.05
N GLY A 266 -14.78 20.55 -18.30
CA GLY A 266 -14.34 21.32 -19.45
C GLY A 266 -12.96 20.90 -19.96
N GLU A 267 -12.44 21.64 -20.90
CA GLU A 267 -11.15 21.35 -21.52
C GLU A 267 -10.03 21.28 -20.49
N TYR A 268 -9.16 20.30 -20.65
CA TYR A 268 -7.96 20.16 -19.84
C TYR A 268 -6.86 19.51 -20.66
N PHE A 269 -5.73 20.21 -20.78
CA PHE A 269 -4.65 19.79 -21.64
C PHE A 269 -3.53 19.13 -20.86
N GLU A 270 -3.15 17.95 -21.31
CA GLU A 270 -1.91 17.28 -20.94
C GLU A 270 -0.86 17.50 -22.02
N TYR A 271 0.40 17.58 -21.59
CA TYR A 271 1.52 17.87 -22.46
C TYR A 271 2.54 16.76 -22.43
N PHE A 272 3.13 16.44 -23.59
CA PHE A 272 4.03 15.32 -23.72
C PHE A 272 5.30 15.72 -24.46
N LYS A 273 6.44 15.39 -23.87
CA LYS A 273 7.75 15.48 -24.51
C LYS A 273 8.13 14.10 -25.04
N PRO A 274 8.36 13.95 -26.35
CA PRO A 274 8.89 12.71 -26.90
C PRO A 274 10.31 12.47 -26.37
N LEU A 275 10.60 11.23 -25.90
CA LEU A 275 11.91 10.84 -25.40
C LEU A 275 12.59 9.80 -26.27
N LYS A 276 11.90 8.70 -26.61
CA LYS A 276 12.46 7.58 -27.36
C LYS A 276 11.45 6.97 -28.34
N GLY A 277 11.97 6.22 -29.30
CA GLY A 277 11.21 5.48 -30.30
C GLY A 277 10.85 6.29 -31.54
N ASP A 278 9.71 5.98 -32.12
CA ASP A 278 9.19 6.60 -33.36
C ASP A 278 8.53 7.95 -33.04
N THR A 279 9.35 9.00 -32.92
CA THR A 279 8.93 10.33 -32.41
C THR A 279 9.03 11.46 -33.43
N THR A 280 9.48 11.21 -34.67
CA THR A 280 9.71 12.26 -35.66
C THR A 280 8.43 12.76 -36.27
N GLY A 281 8.20 14.09 -36.27
CA GLY A 281 7.07 14.74 -36.94
C GLY A 281 5.70 14.45 -36.34
N LEU A 282 5.66 14.06 -35.07
CA LEU A 282 4.41 13.75 -34.36
C LEU A 282 3.57 15.04 -34.16
N LYS A 283 2.28 14.91 -34.40
CA LYS A 283 1.25 15.90 -34.05
C LYS A 283 0.37 15.40 -32.91
N ASP A 284 0.38 14.09 -32.64
CA ASP A 284 -0.42 13.37 -31.67
C ASP A 284 0.39 12.18 -31.15
N ILE A 285 0.25 11.84 -29.87
CA ILE A 285 0.97 10.70 -29.22
C ILE A 285 0.57 9.35 -29.83
N PHE A 286 -0.60 9.25 -30.48
CA PHE A 286 -1.15 8.03 -31.09
C PHE A 286 -0.87 7.92 -32.59
N GLN A 287 -0.39 8.97 -33.22
CA GLN A 287 -0.24 9.05 -34.68
C GLN A 287 0.53 7.85 -35.26
N GLY A 288 -0.05 7.17 -36.27
CA GLY A 288 0.60 6.06 -36.98
C GLY A 288 0.66 4.73 -36.22
N ILE A 289 -0.03 4.62 -35.06
CA ILE A 289 -0.19 3.35 -34.36
C ILE A 289 -1.59 2.78 -34.68
N ASP A 290 -1.62 1.56 -35.22
CA ASP A 290 -2.88 0.83 -35.44
C ASP A 290 -3.28 0.12 -34.16
N PHE A 291 -4.40 0.52 -33.56
CA PHE A 291 -4.99 -0.08 -32.37
C PHE A 291 -6.14 -1.04 -32.69
N SER A 292 -6.39 -1.33 -33.95
CA SER A 292 -7.43 -2.27 -34.37
C SER A 292 -6.93 -3.72 -34.42
N TRP A 293 -7.85 -4.66 -34.50
CA TRP A 293 -7.54 -6.08 -34.69
C TRP A 293 -6.78 -6.36 -36.01
N GLN A 294 -6.81 -5.45 -36.99
CA GLN A 294 -6.09 -5.61 -38.27
C GLN A 294 -4.57 -5.64 -38.09
N ARG A 295 -4.03 -5.09 -36.97
CA ARG A 295 -2.59 -5.20 -36.65
C ARG A 295 -2.10 -6.63 -36.50
N HIS A 296 -3.00 -7.56 -36.22
CA HIS A 296 -2.70 -8.99 -36.18
C HIS A 296 -3.13 -9.68 -37.48
N LYS A 297 -2.26 -10.45 -38.09
CA LYS A 297 -2.55 -11.21 -39.34
C LYS A 297 -3.75 -12.14 -39.09
N GLY A 298 -4.84 -11.92 -39.83
CA GLY A 298 -6.10 -12.65 -39.66
C GLY A 298 -7.05 -12.04 -38.60
N GLY A 299 -6.63 -11.04 -37.83
CA GLY A 299 -7.44 -10.45 -36.77
C GLY A 299 -8.64 -9.61 -37.27
N LYS A 300 -8.63 -9.21 -38.56
CA LYS A 300 -9.76 -8.43 -39.12
C LYS A 300 -11.12 -9.10 -38.87
N LYS A 301 -11.20 -10.43 -38.96
CA LYS A 301 -12.43 -11.18 -38.74
C LYS A 301 -12.96 -11.01 -37.31
N ILE A 302 -12.07 -10.95 -36.31
CA ILE A 302 -12.42 -10.71 -34.90
C ILE A 302 -13.01 -9.31 -34.78
N GLY A 303 -12.33 -8.30 -35.32
CA GLY A 303 -12.84 -6.92 -35.30
C GLY A 303 -14.17 -6.74 -35.99
N ASP A 304 -14.38 -7.43 -37.13
CA ASP A 304 -15.64 -7.38 -37.86
C ASP A 304 -16.81 -7.95 -37.02
N VAL A 305 -16.60 -9.09 -36.33
CA VAL A 305 -17.61 -9.69 -35.45
C VAL A 305 -17.91 -8.77 -34.25
N ILE A 306 -16.88 -8.19 -33.61
CA ILE A 306 -17.08 -7.25 -32.51
C ILE A 306 -17.88 -6.03 -32.97
N ASN A 307 -17.53 -5.45 -34.13
CA ASN A 307 -18.25 -4.31 -34.71
C ASN A 307 -19.72 -4.64 -35.00
N ASP A 308 -20.03 -5.85 -35.48
CA ASP A 308 -21.40 -6.29 -35.68
C ASP A 308 -22.18 -6.39 -34.36
N VAL A 309 -21.55 -6.95 -33.29
CA VAL A 309 -22.13 -6.98 -31.95
C VAL A 309 -22.42 -5.57 -31.42
N ILE A 310 -21.45 -4.66 -31.54
CA ILE A 310 -21.62 -3.26 -31.10
C ILE A 310 -22.77 -2.58 -31.86
N LYS A 311 -22.80 -2.76 -33.18
CA LYS A 311 -23.84 -2.14 -34.04
C LYS A 311 -25.24 -2.64 -33.70
N LYS A 312 -25.37 -3.91 -33.33
CA LYS A 312 -26.65 -4.57 -32.98
C LYS A 312 -27.00 -4.45 -31.51
N TYR A 313 -26.13 -3.90 -30.69
CA TYR A 313 -26.33 -3.78 -29.24
C TYR A 313 -27.58 -2.98 -28.92
N ASN A 314 -28.46 -3.57 -28.11
CA ASN A 314 -29.66 -2.92 -27.62
C ASN A 314 -29.57 -2.70 -26.11
N PRO A 315 -29.46 -1.45 -25.62
CA PRO A 315 -29.36 -1.17 -24.17
C PRO A 315 -30.59 -1.62 -23.36
N ALA A 316 -31.76 -1.72 -23.99
CA ALA A 316 -32.98 -2.20 -23.33
C ALA A 316 -33.04 -3.74 -23.28
N SER A 317 -32.22 -4.42 -24.08
CA SER A 317 -32.17 -5.88 -24.18
C SER A 317 -30.74 -6.37 -24.44
N PRO A 318 -29.80 -6.19 -23.47
CA PRO A 318 -28.38 -6.54 -23.65
C PRO A 318 -28.18 -8.02 -23.98
N GLN A 319 -29.05 -8.91 -23.49
CA GLN A 319 -29.01 -10.36 -23.73
C GLN A 319 -29.12 -10.72 -25.23
N SER A 320 -29.64 -9.84 -26.09
CA SER A 320 -29.66 -10.04 -27.54
C SER A 320 -28.26 -10.12 -28.15
N SER A 321 -27.23 -9.62 -27.46
CA SER A 321 -25.83 -9.66 -27.89
C SER A 321 -25.14 -10.99 -27.58
N VAL A 322 -25.71 -11.84 -26.75
CA VAL A 322 -25.06 -13.09 -26.28
C VAL A 322 -24.73 -14.03 -27.44
N HIS A 323 -25.64 -14.20 -28.40
CA HIS A 323 -25.37 -15.04 -29.58
C HIS A 323 -24.18 -14.52 -30.41
N GLY A 324 -24.06 -13.20 -30.59
CA GLY A 324 -22.90 -12.59 -31.25
C GLY A 324 -21.60 -12.79 -30.49
N LEU A 325 -21.63 -12.71 -29.16
CA LEU A 325 -20.48 -12.96 -28.31
C LEU A 325 -20.03 -14.43 -28.30
N ILE A 326 -21.00 -15.37 -28.37
CA ILE A 326 -20.69 -16.79 -28.57
C ILE A 326 -20.00 -17.02 -29.93
N SER A 327 -20.47 -16.38 -30.98
CA SER A 327 -19.83 -16.42 -32.30
C SER A 327 -18.42 -15.80 -32.27
N LEU A 328 -18.23 -14.77 -31.46
CA LEU A 328 -16.91 -14.17 -31.24
C LEU A 328 -15.96 -15.18 -30.58
N ASN A 329 -16.39 -15.92 -29.55
CA ASN A 329 -15.58 -16.97 -28.90
C ASN A 329 -15.07 -17.97 -29.95
N THR A 330 -15.97 -18.48 -30.80
CA THR A 330 -15.57 -19.43 -31.87
C THR A 330 -14.58 -18.79 -32.85
N THR A 331 -14.79 -17.53 -33.20
CA THR A 331 -13.89 -16.80 -34.13
C THR A 331 -12.50 -16.63 -33.52
N VAL A 332 -12.41 -16.39 -32.22
CA VAL A 332 -11.14 -16.27 -31.48
C VAL A 332 -10.47 -17.62 -31.37
N GLU A 333 -11.22 -18.71 -31.12
CA GLU A 333 -10.69 -20.07 -31.12
C GLU A 333 -10.04 -20.43 -32.47
N ASP A 334 -10.73 -20.19 -33.58
CA ASP A 334 -10.21 -20.42 -34.94
C ASP A 334 -8.94 -19.61 -35.20
N PHE A 335 -8.90 -18.38 -34.74
CA PHE A 335 -7.75 -17.49 -34.88
C PHE A 335 -6.52 -18.03 -34.11
N ILE A 336 -6.72 -18.50 -32.88
CA ILE A 336 -5.64 -19.08 -32.05
C ILE A 336 -5.09 -20.35 -32.69
N LEU A 337 -5.95 -21.23 -33.17
CA LEU A 337 -5.54 -22.48 -33.84
C LEU A 337 -4.68 -22.20 -35.07
N GLY A 338 -4.88 -21.05 -35.73
CA GLY A 338 -4.09 -20.61 -36.86
C GLY A 338 -2.77 -19.88 -36.52
N ASN A 339 -2.55 -19.50 -35.25
CA ASN A 339 -1.43 -18.65 -34.80
C ASN A 339 -0.85 -19.17 -33.48
N GLN A 340 0.07 -20.15 -33.52
CA GLN A 340 0.58 -20.85 -32.34
C GLN A 340 1.77 -20.15 -31.63
N GLU A 341 1.90 -18.85 -31.67
CA GLU A 341 2.93 -18.11 -30.94
C GLU A 341 2.56 -17.96 -29.45
N ILE A 342 3.48 -18.30 -28.54
CA ILE A 342 3.25 -18.32 -27.06
C ILE A 342 2.74 -16.98 -26.53
N GLY A 343 3.28 -15.88 -27.00
CA GLY A 343 2.87 -14.55 -26.52
C GLY A 343 1.48 -14.11 -27.00
N LYS A 344 0.96 -14.72 -28.05
CA LYS A 344 -0.42 -14.54 -28.49
C LYS A 344 -1.38 -15.37 -27.63
N MET A 345 -0.95 -16.52 -27.10
CA MET A 345 -1.79 -17.36 -26.25
C MET A 345 -2.22 -16.67 -24.96
N VAL A 346 -1.34 -15.88 -24.34
CA VAL A 346 -1.65 -15.08 -23.14
C VAL A 346 -2.70 -14.03 -23.44
N LEU A 347 -2.49 -13.22 -24.48
CA LEU A 347 -3.44 -12.19 -24.90
C LEU A 347 -4.85 -12.76 -25.17
N PHE A 348 -4.90 -13.95 -25.75
CA PHE A 348 -6.17 -14.58 -26.12
C PHE A 348 -6.86 -15.26 -24.96
N SER A 349 -6.13 -15.77 -23.96
CA SER A 349 -6.70 -16.24 -22.71
C SER A 349 -7.46 -15.12 -22.00
N GLU A 350 -6.84 -13.94 -21.87
CA GLU A 350 -7.50 -12.76 -21.31
C GLU A 350 -8.72 -12.32 -22.13
N LEU A 351 -8.68 -12.49 -23.44
CA LEU A 351 -9.81 -12.16 -24.32
C LEU A 351 -11.01 -13.08 -24.08
N PHE A 352 -10.79 -14.39 -23.91
CA PHE A 352 -11.85 -15.33 -23.56
C PHE A 352 -12.53 -14.98 -22.26
N ASP A 353 -11.73 -14.66 -21.21
CA ASP A 353 -12.25 -14.27 -19.91
C ASP A 353 -13.13 -13.01 -20.02
N LYS A 354 -12.69 -12.02 -20.82
CA LYS A 354 -13.46 -10.79 -21.08
C LYS A 354 -14.76 -11.07 -21.85
N ILE A 355 -14.74 -11.98 -22.82
CA ILE A 355 -15.94 -12.36 -23.57
C ILE A 355 -16.91 -13.12 -22.66
N ASP A 356 -16.46 -14.08 -21.86
CA ASP A 356 -17.28 -14.82 -20.91
C ASP A 356 -17.92 -13.89 -19.85
N GLU A 357 -17.15 -12.89 -19.38
CA GLU A 357 -17.67 -11.85 -18.49
C GLU A 357 -18.74 -11.00 -19.19
N LEU A 358 -18.53 -10.61 -20.45
CA LEU A 358 -19.51 -9.85 -21.21
C LEU A 358 -20.78 -10.66 -21.52
N ILE A 359 -20.65 -11.94 -21.82
CA ILE A 359 -21.82 -12.84 -21.98
C ILE A 359 -22.62 -12.85 -20.68
N SER A 360 -21.94 -12.96 -19.54
CA SER A 360 -22.56 -12.96 -18.22
C SER A 360 -23.24 -11.64 -17.91
N ASN A 361 -22.57 -10.51 -18.18
CA ASN A 361 -23.12 -9.17 -17.96
C ASN A 361 -24.33 -8.87 -18.86
N CYS A 362 -24.27 -9.25 -20.15
CA CYS A 362 -25.37 -9.09 -21.08
C CYS A 362 -26.60 -9.91 -20.69
N SER A 363 -26.40 -11.11 -20.17
CA SER A 363 -27.49 -12.00 -19.78
C SER A 363 -27.96 -11.81 -18.32
N GLY A 364 -27.28 -10.93 -17.55
CA GLY A 364 -27.54 -10.79 -16.14
C GLY A 364 -27.28 -12.08 -15.35
N LEU A 365 -26.41 -12.97 -15.87
CA LEU A 365 -26.00 -14.18 -15.18
C LEU A 365 -25.08 -13.82 -14.03
N SER A 366 -25.50 -14.12 -12.81
CA SER A 366 -24.74 -13.81 -11.59
C SER A 366 -24.48 -15.07 -10.79
N THR A 367 -23.25 -15.20 -10.31
CA THR A 367 -22.80 -16.30 -9.45
C THR A 367 -22.07 -15.74 -8.25
N GLU A 368 -22.21 -16.42 -7.12
CA GLU A 368 -21.62 -16.01 -5.85
C GLU A 368 -21.18 -17.23 -5.04
N SER A 369 -20.04 -17.14 -4.34
CA SER A 369 -19.58 -18.19 -3.43
C SER A 369 -19.33 -17.56 -2.06
N LEU A 370 -20.09 -18.01 -1.06
CA LEU A 370 -20.10 -17.41 0.26
C LEU A 370 -19.75 -18.42 1.36
N SER A 371 -19.03 -17.94 2.35
CA SER A 371 -18.78 -18.64 3.61
C SER A 371 -19.59 -18.01 4.74
N LYS A 372 -19.86 -18.80 5.78
CA LYS A 372 -20.47 -18.30 7.02
C LYS A 372 -19.48 -17.53 7.89
N ASP A 373 -18.18 -17.80 7.73
CA ASP A 373 -17.11 -17.21 8.50
C ASP A 373 -16.08 -16.56 7.56
N PHE A 374 -15.43 -15.51 8.02
CA PHE A 374 -14.39 -14.85 7.25
C PHE A 374 -13.00 -15.50 7.38
N TYR A 375 -12.84 -16.51 8.27
CA TYR A 375 -11.60 -17.25 8.38
C TYR A 375 -11.83 -18.73 8.67
N VAL A 376 -10.85 -19.54 8.32
CA VAL A 376 -10.79 -20.98 8.56
C VAL A 376 -9.35 -21.38 8.84
N SER A 377 -9.12 -22.33 9.72
CA SER A 377 -7.77 -22.81 10.01
C SER A 377 -7.39 -24.04 9.19
N ASN A 378 -6.09 -24.23 9.00
CA ASN A 378 -5.57 -25.49 8.46
C ASN A 378 -6.02 -26.68 9.30
N GLY A 379 -6.50 -27.72 8.66
CA GLY A 379 -7.07 -28.91 9.31
C GLY A 379 -8.55 -28.82 9.66
N ASP A 380 -9.16 -27.64 9.52
CA ASP A 380 -10.58 -27.41 9.77
C ASP A 380 -11.40 -27.53 8.46
N SER A 381 -12.71 -27.49 8.57
CA SER A 381 -13.64 -27.57 7.44
C SER A 381 -14.35 -26.25 7.22
N ILE A 382 -14.44 -25.82 5.96
CA ILE A 382 -15.21 -24.65 5.55
C ILE A 382 -16.49 -25.08 4.80
N ARG A 383 -17.62 -24.51 5.22
CA ARG A 383 -18.87 -24.63 4.48
C ARG A 383 -19.01 -23.48 3.50
N MET A 384 -19.13 -23.80 2.23
CA MET A 384 -19.31 -22.87 1.14
C MET A 384 -20.73 -22.96 0.60
N SER A 385 -21.40 -21.84 0.45
CA SER A 385 -22.69 -21.72 -0.21
C SER A 385 -22.50 -21.03 -1.55
N HIS A 386 -23.02 -21.65 -2.59
CA HIS A 386 -22.90 -21.17 -3.96
C HIS A 386 -24.27 -20.81 -4.48
N TYR A 387 -24.35 -19.65 -5.13
CA TYR A 387 -25.59 -19.08 -5.65
C TYR A 387 -25.46 -18.82 -7.14
N ILE A 388 -26.52 -19.11 -7.89
CA ILE A 388 -26.61 -18.88 -9.33
C ILE A 388 -27.98 -18.29 -9.65
N ILE A 389 -28.01 -17.21 -10.40
CA ILE A 389 -29.23 -16.62 -10.92
C ILE A 389 -29.05 -16.20 -12.38
N ASN A 390 -29.93 -16.66 -13.25
CA ASN A 390 -30.09 -16.20 -14.62
C ASN A 390 -31.17 -15.12 -14.63
N ARG A 391 -30.89 -13.93 -15.14
CA ARG A 391 -31.84 -12.79 -15.22
C ARG A 391 -32.28 -12.51 -16.65
N SER A 392 -32.20 -13.54 -17.51
CA SER A 392 -32.63 -13.47 -18.91
C SER A 392 -33.42 -14.68 -19.34
N ASP A 393 -33.97 -14.66 -20.57
CA ASP A 393 -34.66 -15.80 -21.19
C ASP A 393 -33.71 -16.76 -21.89
N ILE A 394 -32.40 -16.55 -21.82
CA ILE A 394 -31.40 -17.44 -22.40
C ILE A 394 -31.48 -18.80 -21.70
N ASN A 395 -31.49 -19.85 -22.52
CA ASN A 395 -31.62 -21.22 -22.02
C ASN A 395 -30.29 -21.74 -21.46
N TYR A 396 -29.95 -21.27 -20.27
CA TYR A 396 -28.76 -21.74 -19.55
C TYR A 396 -29.05 -23.06 -18.82
N ARG A 397 -28.05 -23.94 -18.82
CA ARG A 397 -28.00 -25.12 -17.99
C ARG A 397 -26.72 -25.14 -17.18
N PHE A 398 -26.82 -25.52 -15.94
CA PHE A 398 -25.67 -25.79 -15.11
C PHE A 398 -25.01 -27.10 -15.53
N LEU A 399 -23.75 -27.06 -15.96
CA LEU A 399 -23.03 -28.22 -16.43
C LEU A 399 -22.33 -28.93 -15.27
N GLN A 400 -21.47 -28.21 -14.61
CA GLN A 400 -20.74 -28.69 -13.43
C GLN A 400 -20.06 -27.53 -12.67
N GLY A 401 -19.54 -27.85 -11.48
CA GLY A 401 -18.70 -26.93 -10.74
C GLY A 401 -17.63 -27.70 -9.98
N LYS A 402 -16.39 -27.20 -10.01
CA LYS A 402 -15.32 -27.71 -9.15
C LYS A 402 -15.61 -27.26 -7.73
N ASN A 403 -15.50 -28.19 -6.77
CA ASN A 403 -15.90 -28.01 -5.38
C ASN A 403 -17.44 -27.87 -5.18
N LEU A 404 -18.24 -28.08 -6.23
CA LEU A 404 -19.68 -28.14 -6.20
C LEU A 404 -20.10 -29.63 -6.27
N PHE A 405 -19.79 -30.38 -5.22
CA PHE A 405 -19.99 -31.84 -5.20
C PHE A 405 -21.45 -32.29 -5.10
N ASN A 406 -22.41 -31.39 -5.19
CA ASN A 406 -23.79 -31.80 -5.22
C ASN A 406 -24.27 -31.89 -6.66
N ASP A 407 -24.37 -33.12 -7.19
CA ASP A 407 -24.89 -33.43 -8.53
C ASP A 407 -26.33 -32.92 -8.73
N SER A 408 -26.99 -32.42 -7.68
CA SER A 408 -28.39 -31.97 -7.71
C SER A 408 -28.66 -30.83 -8.70
N LEU A 409 -27.69 -30.05 -9.06
CA LEU A 409 -27.83 -28.97 -10.05
C LEU A 409 -27.32 -29.34 -11.45
N ARG A 410 -26.62 -30.45 -11.62
CA ARG A 410 -26.07 -30.88 -12.91
C ARG A 410 -27.18 -31.12 -13.95
N GLY A 411 -27.05 -30.46 -15.11
CA GLY A 411 -28.04 -30.48 -16.19
C GLY A 411 -29.28 -29.65 -15.91
N GLN A 412 -29.38 -29.04 -14.71
CA GLN A 412 -30.52 -28.21 -14.34
C GLN A 412 -30.63 -26.99 -15.25
N ARG A 413 -31.80 -26.76 -15.82
CA ARG A 413 -32.11 -25.54 -16.53
C ARG A 413 -32.25 -24.39 -15.55
N LEU A 414 -31.57 -23.28 -15.81
CA LEU A 414 -31.61 -22.04 -15.01
C LEU A 414 -32.72 -21.13 -15.53
N LEU A 415 -33.87 -21.17 -14.86
CA LEU A 415 -35.03 -20.36 -15.24
C LEU A 415 -34.76 -18.87 -14.94
N ASN A 416 -35.39 -18.02 -15.76
CA ASN A 416 -35.29 -16.58 -15.58
C ASN A 416 -35.72 -16.15 -14.17
N ASN A 417 -34.91 -15.30 -13.54
CA ASN A 417 -35.12 -14.73 -12.22
C ASN A 417 -35.34 -15.73 -11.07
N LYS A 418 -34.92 -16.98 -11.25
CA LYS A 418 -34.97 -18.00 -10.20
C LYS A 418 -33.58 -18.20 -9.61
N LEU A 419 -33.46 -18.03 -8.27
CA LEU A 419 -32.24 -18.28 -7.53
C LEU A 419 -32.06 -19.78 -7.32
N TYR A 420 -30.92 -20.32 -7.70
CA TYR A 420 -30.46 -21.66 -7.39
C TYR A 420 -29.31 -21.60 -6.41
N SER A 421 -29.29 -22.53 -5.46
CA SER A 421 -28.23 -22.61 -4.47
C SER A 421 -27.81 -24.04 -4.20
N THR A 422 -26.55 -24.22 -3.88
CA THR A 422 -25.99 -25.48 -3.41
C THR A 422 -24.94 -25.16 -2.34
N ALA A 423 -24.58 -26.15 -1.54
CA ALA A 423 -23.58 -26.00 -0.52
C ALA A 423 -22.60 -27.17 -0.55
N THR A 424 -21.35 -26.88 -0.26
CA THR A 424 -20.28 -27.86 -0.13
C THR A 424 -19.53 -27.64 1.18
N VAL A 425 -18.90 -28.70 1.66
CA VAL A 425 -17.99 -28.66 2.79
C VAL A 425 -16.63 -29.17 2.31
N GLU A 426 -15.60 -28.39 2.51
CA GLU A 426 -14.24 -28.76 2.13
C GLU A 426 -13.33 -28.70 3.36
N LYS A 427 -12.47 -29.69 3.51
CA LYS A 427 -11.45 -29.70 4.54
C LYS A 427 -10.21 -28.97 4.04
N ILE A 428 -9.67 -28.06 4.85
CA ILE A 428 -8.58 -27.17 4.47
C ILE A 428 -7.25 -27.83 4.85
N TYR A 429 -6.40 -28.03 3.85
CA TYR A 429 -5.04 -28.53 4.02
C TYR A 429 -4.05 -27.58 3.36
N LYS A 430 -4.13 -26.29 3.67
CA LYS A 430 -3.29 -25.25 3.10
C LYS A 430 -2.68 -24.42 4.20
N PRO A 431 -1.47 -23.87 3.98
CA PRO A 431 -0.88 -22.93 4.93
C PRO A 431 -1.78 -21.69 5.05
N PHE A 432 -1.61 -20.95 6.14
CA PHE A 432 -2.33 -19.69 6.33
C PHE A 432 -1.98 -18.66 5.24
N ASN A 433 -2.91 -17.76 4.96
CA ASN A 433 -2.74 -16.74 3.95
C ASN A 433 -1.64 -15.75 4.36
N LYS A 434 -0.77 -15.46 3.42
CA LYS A 434 0.22 -14.39 3.55
C LYS A 434 0.07 -13.45 2.36
N ILE A 435 0.32 -12.18 2.59
CA ILE A 435 0.54 -11.24 1.51
C ILE A 435 1.86 -11.62 0.86
N TYR A 436 1.87 -11.98 -0.42
CA TYR A 436 2.99 -12.67 -1.08
C TYR A 436 4.31 -11.90 -1.00
N TRP A 437 4.28 -10.56 -1.04
CA TRP A 437 5.49 -9.75 -0.93
C TRP A 437 5.99 -9.58 0.52
N LEU A 438 5.19 -9.99 1.51
CA LEU A 438 5.52 -10.00 2.95
C LEU A 438 5.79 -11.41 3.50
N GLU A 439 5.86 -12.43 2.63
CA GLU A 439 6.12 -13.81 3.07
C GLU A 439 7.52 -13.98 3.65
N LYS A 440 8.50 -13.26 3.09
CA LYS A 440 9.89 -13.27 3.53
C LYS A 440 10.29 -11.85 3.98
N PRO A 441 11.25 -11.73 4.92
CA PRO A 441 11.77 -10.44 5.36
C PRO A 441 12.30 -9.60 4.20
N ILE A 442 12.12 -8.28 4.28
CA ILE A 442 12.69 -7.31 3.35
C ILE A 442 14.22 -7.38 3.43
N LYS A 443 14.88 -7.40 2.28
CA LYS A 443 16.33 -7.47 2.20
C LYS A 443 16.85 -6.47 1.18
N ASN A 444 17.84 -5.66 1.58
CA ASN A 444 18.47 -4.66 0.69
C ASN A 444 17.43 -3.72 0.06
N ASN A 445 16.52 -3.18 0.83
CA ASN A 445 15.42 -2.31 0.40
C ASN A 445 14.60 -2.90 -0.77
N ARG A 446 14.36 -4.21 -0.74
CA ARG A 446 13.55 -4.94 -1.70
C ARG A 446 12.71 -6.01 -1.02
N PHE A 447 11.47 -6.17 -1.45
CA PHE A 447 10.64 -7.30 -1.08
C PHE A 447 11.25 -8.60 -1.61
N ASN A 448 11.45 -9.56 -0.73
CA ASN A 448 12.08 -10.83 -1.05
C ASN A 448 11.05 -11.84 -1.56
N THR A 449 10.66 -11.69 -2.82
CA THR A 449 9.70 -12.56 -3.53
C THR A 449 10.14 -12.80 -4.95
N GLU A 450 9.77 -13.96 -5.51
CA GLU A 450 9.97 -14.28 -6.92
C GLU A 450 8.86 -13.71 -7.83
N ILE A 451 7.77 -13.26 -7.24
CA ILE A 451 6.61 -12.76 -7.96
C ILE A 451 6.78 -11.28 -8.26
N VAL A 452 6.67 -10.90 -9.52
CA VAL A 452 6.89 -9.54 -10.01
C VAL A 452 5.64 -9.02 -10.74
N GLY A 453 5.37 -7.75 -10.59
CA GLY A 453 4.35 -7.02 -11.35
C GLY A 453 2.97 -7.03 -10.72
N HIS A 454 2.59 -8.05 -9.98
CA HIS A 454 1.23 -8.17 -9.47
C HIS A 454 0.97 -7.24 -8.27
N PRO A 455 -0.16 -6.53 -8.22
CA PRO A 455 -0.53 -5.71 -7.06
C PRO A 455 -0.85 -6.58 -5.85
N GLU A 456 -1.57 -7.66 -6.08
CA GLU A 456 -1.87 -8.71 -5.11
C GLU A 456 -2.04 -10.03 -5.85
N LEU A 457 -1.75 -11.14 -5.17
CA LEU A 457 -2.13 -12.43 -5.68
C LEU A 457 -3.49 -12.78 -5.09
N THR A 458 -4.42 -12.97 -5.94
CA THR A 458 -5.61 -13.73 -5.60
C THR A 458 -5.22 -15.19 -5.49
N ASN A 459 -4.54 -15.54 -4.43
CA ASN A 459 -4.52 -16.90 -3.97
C ASN A 459 -5.95 -17.23 -3.54
N PHE A 460 -6.82 -17.50 -4.53
CA PHE A 460 -8.10 -18.15 -4.25
C PHE A 460 -7.78 -19.52 -3.69
N ASN A 461 -7.47 -19.53 -2.41
CA ASN A 461 -7.33 -20.80 -1.71
C ASN A 461 -8.64 -21.58 -1.85
N HIS A 462 -9.75 -20.81 -1.94
CA HIS A 462 -11.09 -21.38 -2.17
C HIS A 462 -11.86 -20.48 -3.12
N TYR A 463 -12.48 -21.09 -4.13
CA TYR A 463 -13.33 -20.43 -5.11
C TYR A 463 -14.44 -21.36 -5.57
N GLY A 464 -15.58 -20.78 -5.94
CA GLY A 464 -16.59 -21.46 -6.72
C GLY A 464 -16.23 -21.39 -8.21
N ARG A 465 -16.23 -22.52 -8.87
CA ARG A 465 -16.12 -22.61 -10.33
C ARG A 465 -17.46 -23.06 -10.89
N PHE A 466 -18.02 -22.26 -11.77
CA PHE A 466 -19.33 -22.49 -12.36
C PHE A 466 -19.16 -22.65 -13.86
N GLU A 467 -19.50 -23.83 -14.37
CA GLU A 467 -19.58 -24.11 -15.81
C GLU A 467 -21.04 -24.10 -16.21
N ILE A 468 -21.44 -23.12 -16.99
CA ILE A 468 -22.83 -22.88 -17.38
C ILE A 468 -22.88 -22.90 -18.90
N THR A 469 -23.70 -23.78 -19.45
CA THR A 469 -23.79 -23.94 -20.89
C THR A 469 -25.07 -23.33 -21.44
N SER A 470 -24.97 -22.73 -22.61
CA SER A 470 -26.10 -22.32 -23.44
C SER A 470 -25.79 -22.71 -24.86
N GLU A 471 -26.73 -23.41 -25.52
CA GLU A 471 -26.51 -23.99 -26.84
C GLU A 471 -25.25 -24.89 -26.85
N ASN A 472 -24.25 -24.55 -27.65
CA ASN A 472 -22.98 -25.26 -27.74
C ASN A 472 -21.80 -24.52 -27.05
N ASN A 473 -22.09 -23.43 -26.32
CA ASN A 473 -21.07 -22.64 -25.63
C ASN A 473 -21.12 -22.87 -24.11
N THR A 474 -19.97 -22.90 -23.48
CA THR A 474 -19.83 -22.96 -22.03
C THR A 474 -19.20 -21.69 -21.52
N VAL A 475 -19.91 -20.98 -20.66
CA VAL A 475 -19.41 -19.83 -19.92
C VAL A 475 -18.79 -20.34 -18.62
N LEU A 476 -17.56 -19.97 -18.41
CA LEU A 476 -16.82 -20.29 -17.19
C LEU A 476 -16.80 -19.06 -16.28
N GLN A 477 -17.33 -19.22 -15.07
CA GLN A 477 -17.20 -18.20 -14.02
C GLN A 477 -16.44 -18.75 -12.82
N ILE A 478 -15.43 -17.99 -12.38
CA ILE A 478 -14.68 -18.27 -11.17
C ILE A 478 -15.00 -17.16 -10.19
N ARG A 479 -15.47 -17.52 -8.99
CA ARG A 479 -15.82 -16.54 -7.95
C ARG A 479 -15.04 -16.83 -6.68
N PRO A 480 -14.29 -15.84 -6.14
CA PRO A 480 -13.62 -15.99 -4.88
C PRO A 480 -14.64 -16.32 -3.79
N LEU A 481 -14.22 -17.13 -2.83
CA LEU A 481 -15.00 -17.36 -1.64
C LEU A 481 -14.94 -16.11 -0.76
N GLN A 482 -16.09 -15.55 -0.42
CA GLN A 482 -16.22 -14.36 0.38
C GLN A 482 -17.08 -14.60 1.62
N TYR A 483 -16.84 -13.85 2.66
CA TYR A 483 -17.74 -13.67 3.78
C TYR A 483 -18.59 -12.44 3.54
N LYS A 484 -19.90 -12.57 3.70
CA LYS A 484 -20.89 -11.51 3.53
C LYS A 484 -21.67 -11.32 4.80
N TRP A 485 -21.84 -10.07 5.21
CA TRP A 485 -22.70 -9.70 6.34
C TRP A 485 -23.47 -8.42 6.06
N VAL A 486 -24.43 -8.13 6.90
CA VAL A 486 -25.20 -6.88 6.83
C VAL A 486 -24.80 -6.01 8.01
N ASP A 487 -24.29 -4.84 7.72
CA ASP A 487 -24.03 -3.79 8.69
C ASP A 487 -25.27 -2.87 8.78
N PRO A 488 -25.74 -2.51 9.99
CA PRO A 488 -26.96 -1.71 10.13
C PRO A 488 -26.90 -0.32 9.48
N GLU A 489 -25.72 0.28 9.37
CA GLU A 489 -25.53 1.62 8.80
C GLU A 489 -25.08 1.58 7.35
N LYS A 490 -24.24 0.60 6.99
CA LYS A 490 -23.56 0.52 5.69
C LYS A 490 -24.22 -0.47 4.72
N GLY A 491 -25.15 -1.31 5.19
CA GLY A 491 -25.82 -2.33 4.40
C GLY A 491 -24.97 -3.57 4.18
N GLU A 492 -25.03 -4.16 2.98
CA GLU A 492 -24.34 -5.40 2.64
C GLU A 492 -22.84 -5.17 2.44
N LEU A 493 -22.03 -5.89 3.20
CA LEU A 493 -20.57 -5.81 3.15
C LEU A 493 -19.94 -7.17 2.86
N TYR A 494 -18.75 -7.13 2.27
CA TYR A 494 -17.99 -8.31 1.86
C TYR A 494 -16.55 -8.21 2.34
N ARG A 495 -15.95 -9.38 2.58
CA ARG A 495 -14.50 -9.51 2.79
C ARG A 495 -14.02 -10.87 2.28
N PRO A 496 -12.72 -11.00 1.91
CA PRO A 496 -12.14 -12.29 1.57
C PRO A 496 -12.19 -13.26 2.75
N VAL A 497 -12.32 -14.54 2.46
CA VAL A 497 -12.08 -15.59 3.45
C VAL A 497 -10.59 -15.85 3.52
N VAL A 498 -10.03 -15.84 4.72
CA VAL A 498 -8.61 -16.06 4.96
C VAL A 498 -8.38 -17.39 5.69
N ILE A 499 -7.26 -18.05 5.38
CA ILE A 499 -6.79 -19.20 6.14
C ILE A 499 -5.90 -18.69 7.26
N THR A 500 -6.17 -19.09 8.50
CA THR A 500 -5.44 -18.67 9.69
C THR A 500 -4.61 -19.83 10.26
N PRO A 501 -3.61 -19.54 11.12
CA PRO A 501 -3.08 -20.53 12.04
C PRO A 501 -4.19 -21.07 12.96
N PRO A 502 -4.04 -22.30 13.49
CA PRO A 502 -4.99 -22.84 14.48
C PRO A 502 -5.05 -22.04 15.78
N VAL A 503 -4.00 -21.32 16.09
CA VAL A 503 -3.88 -20.41 17.24
C VAL A 503 -3.15 -19.15 16.81
N MET A 504 -3.62 -18.02 17.28
CA MET A 504 -3.03 -16.69 17.02
C MET A 504 -2.69 -16.02 18.34
N ILE A 505 -1.57 -15.31 18.39
CA ILE A 505 -1.01 -14.70 19.60
C ILE A 505 -0.85 -13.21 19.34
N ASN A 506 -1.63 -12.41 20.03
CA ASN A 506 -1.54 -10.94 19.91
C ASN A 506 -0.94 -10.38 21.20
N VAL A 507 0.12 -9.60 21.07
CA VAL A 507 0.70 -8.82 22.16
C VAL A 507 -0.01 -7.48 22.29
N SER A 508 -0.12 -6.96 23.50
CA SER A 508 -0.74 -5.64 23.72
C SER A 508 0.14 -4.48 23.29
N GLU A 509 1.46 -4.70 23.26
CA GLU A 509 2.46 -3.68 23.00
C GLU A 509 3.61 -4.30 22.17
N ASP A 510 3.95 -3.70 21.05
CA ASP A 510 5.10 -4.15 20.24
C ASP A 510 6.44 -3.72 20.86
N VAL A 511 6.42 -2.65 21.68
CA VAL A 511 7.59 -2.12 22.39
C VAL A 511 7.21 -1.78 23.83
N ILE A 512 7.98 -2.25 24.79
CA ILE A 512 7.85 -1.90 26.20
C ILE A 512 9.11 -1.17 26.67
N VAL A 513 8.92 0.06 27.16
CA VAL A 513 10.02 0.94 27.59
C VAL A 513 10.05 1.05 29.09
N PHE A 514 11.22 0.82 29.70
CA PHE A 514 11.46 0.98 31.13
C PHE A 514 12.35 2.18 31.37
N ASP A 515 11.95 3.03 32.32
CA ASP A 515 12.77 4.15 32.84
C ASP A 515 13.72 3.67 33.96
N GLU A 516 14.49 4.58 34.54
CA GLU A 516 15.40 4.27 35.67
C GLU A 516 14.69 3.71 36.91
N SER A 517 13.42 4.02 37.12
CA SER A 517 12.68 3.50 38.28
C SER A 517 12.60 1.99 38.31
N GLY A 518 12.84 1.32 37.16
CA GLY A 518 12.87 -0.13 37.04
C GLY A 518 11.56 -0.80 37.46
N LYS A 519 10.46 -0.08 37.48
CA LYS A 519 9.15 -0.61 37.87
C LYS A 519 8.77 -1.78 36.99
N GLN A 520 8.20 -2.80 37.60
CA GLN A 520 7.60 -3.91 36.87
C GLN A 520 6.59 -3.41 35.84
N LYS A 521 6.68 -3.94 34.62
CA LYS A 521 5.71 -3.71 33.54
C LYS A 521 4.88 -4.95 33.30
N ILE A 522 3.69 -4.73 32.75
CA ILE A 522 2.76 -5.80 32.42
C ILE A 522 2.69 -5.90 30.89
N LEU A 523 2.89 -7.12 30.38
CA LEU A 523 2.58 -7.49 29.01
C LEU A 523 1.32 -8.35 29.01
N LYS A 524 0.28 -7.88 28.35
CA LYS A 524 -0.92 -8.66 28.07
C LYS A 524 -0.78 -9.37 26.75
N VAL A 525 -1.10 -10.64 26.74
CA VAL A 525 -1.06 -11.48 25.55
C VAL A 525 -2.42 -12.13 25.38
N ILE A 526 -3.03 -11.93 24.22
CA ILE A 526 -4.31 -12.55 23.87
C ILE A 526 -4.04 -13.73 22.95
N VAL A 527 -4.42 -14.91 23.39
CA VAL A 527 -4.41 -16.13 22.57
C VAL A 527 -5.82 -16.33 22.01
N LYS A 528 -5.92 -16.42 20.69
CA LYS A 528 -7.18 -16.59 19.95
C LYS A 528 -7.22 -17.91 19.21
N ALA A 529 -8.31 -18.65 19.36
CA ALA A 529 -8.53 -19.90 18.64
C ALA A 529 -8.91 -19.67 17.16
N GLY A 530 -8.18 -20.29 16.25
CA GLY A 530 -8.51 -20.31 14.81
C GLY A 530 -9.48 -21.44 14.45
N LYS A 531 -9.57 -22.49 15.27
CA LYS A 531 -10.46 -23.65 15.14
C LYS A 531 -11.08 -24.03 16.48
N ASP A 532 -12.03 -24.98 16.49
CA ASP A 532 -12.58 -25.52 17.73
C ASP A 532 -11.54 -26.44 18.45
N ASN A 533 -11.63 -26.52 19.78
CA ASN A 533 -10.87 -27.43 20.64
C ASN A 533 -9.33 -27.27 20.50
N VAL A 534 -8.84 -26.07 20.73
CA VAL A 534 -7.40 -25.76 20.73
C VAL A 534 -6.86 -25.83 22.15
N ASN A 535 -5.92 -26.75 22.41
CA ASN A 535 -5.23 -26.88 23.68
C ASN A 535 -3.73 -26.72 23.47
N GLY A 536 -3.08 -25.96 24.33
CA GLY A 536 -1.67 -25.68 24.14
C GLY A 536 -1.00 -24.99 25.31
N VAL A 537 0.24 -24.62 25.06
CA VAL A 537 1.08 -23.90 26.03
C VAL A 537 1.62 -22.64 25.35
N LEU A 538 1.36 -21.47 25.94
CA LEU A 538 1.95 -20.18 25.53
C LEU A 538 3.28 -20.01 26.26
N LYS A 539 4.36 -19.68 25.54
CA LYS A 539 5.72 -19.53 26.06
C LYS A 539 6.44 -18.33 25.39
N PHE A 540 7.49 -17.87 26.10
CA PHE A 540 8.52 -17.06 25.43
C PHE A 540 9.57 -17.99 24.80
N SER A 541 10.09 -17.61 23.63
CA SER A 541 11.19 -18.35 23.04
C SER A 541 12.51 -18.00 23.75
N SER A 542 13.28 -19.04 24.03
CA SER A 542 14.69 -18.89 24.28
C SER A 542 15.41 -18.80 22.93
N PRO A 543 16.40 -17.92 22.75
CA PRO A 543 17.23 -17.90 21.55
C PRO A 543 17.82 -19.27 21.19
N ASP A 544 18.02 -20.13 22.18
CA ASP A 544 18.56 -21.48 21.96
C ASP A 544 17.54 -22.50 21.42
N GLN A 545 16.25 -22.26 21.54
CA GLN A 545 15.19 -23.20 21.09
C GLN A 545 14.72 -23.02 19.67
N LEU A 546 14.80 -21.83 19.10
CA LEU A 546 14.45 -21.56 17.70
C LEU A 546 15.51 -22.08 16.71
N ASN A 547 16.75 -22.22 17.14
CA ASN A 547 17.88 -22.63 16.30
C ASN A 547 17.98 -24.13 15.98
N THR A 548 17.15 -24.98 16.54
CA THR A 548 17.32 -26.44 16.36
C THR A 548 16.38 -27.07 15.33
N LYS A 549 15.36 -26.37 14.82
CA LYS A 549 14.45 -26.96 13.82
C LYS A 549 14.21 -26.12 12.54
N ALA A 550 14.52 -24.83 12.55
CA ALA A 550 14.29 -23.94 11.38
C ALA A 550 15.57 -23.64 10.56
N ILE A 551 16.72 -24.09 11.00
CA ILE A 551 18.05 -23.80 10.37
C ILE A 551 18.59 -25.02 9.59
N ILE A 552 17.79 -25.99 9.24
CA ILE A 552 18.26 -27.11 8.39
C ILE A 552 18.15 -26.80 6.89
N GLU A 553 17.51 -25.74 6.50
CA GLU A 553 17.50 -25.33 5.08
C GLU A 553 17.72 -23.81 4.94
N GLU A 554 18.87 -23.49 4.37
CA GLU A 554 19.35 -22.24 3.77
C GLU A 554 20.13 -21.24 4.66
N ASP A 555 21.43 -21.22 4.32
CA ASP A 555 22.43 -20.16 4.42
C ASP A 555 22.95 -19.69 5.78
N LYS A 556 24.23 -19.96 5.92
CA LYS A 556 25.20 -19.49 6.92
C LYS A 556 24.88 -18.12 7.52
N ILE A 557 24.20 -18.08 8.64
CA ILE A 557 24.12 -16.90 9.50
C ILE A 557 25.40 -16.85 10.36
N ASN A 558 26.03 -15.67 10.36
CA ASN A 558 27.22 -15.35 11.10
C ASN A 558 27.11 -15.74 12.58
N PRO A 559 28.00 -16.56 13.16
CA PRO A 559 27.90 -17.08 14.52
C PRO A 559 27.96 -16.04 15.64
N GLN A 560 28.25 -14.78 15.35
CA GLN A 560 28.36 -13.72 16.36
C GLN A 560 27.02 -13.25 16.92
N PHE A 561 25.88 -13.62 16.35
CA PHE A 561 24.54 -13.31 16.88
C PHE A 561 23.90 -14.45 17.67
N ALA A 562 24.55 -15.60 17.79
CA ALA A 562 24.00 -16.82 18.41
C ALA A 562 24.19 -16.92 19.94
N LEU A 563 24.70 -15.90 20.61
CA LEU A 563 25.05 -15.95 22.05
C LEU A 563 24.52 -14.73 22.85
N ALA A 564 23.34 -14.24 22.56
CA ALA A 564 22.62 -13.41 23.53
C ALA A 564 21.88 -14.36 24.50
N LYS A 565 22.40 -14.54 25.71
CA LYS A 565 21.73 -15.24 26.79
C LYS A 565 20.30 -14.76 26.93
N LEU A 566 19.35 -15.70 27.17
CA LEU A 566 18.01 -15.40 27.62
C LEU A 566 18.03 -14.26 28.64
N THR A 567 17.45 -13.17 28.19
CA THR A 567 16.91 -12.07 28.96
C THR A 567 17.70 -11.60 30.16
N SER A 568 18.30 -10.43 29.97
CA SER A 568 18.56 -9.54 31.08
C SER A 568 17.28 -9.13 31.82
N PHE A 569 16.09 -9.33 31.22
CA PHE A 569 14.77 -9.07 31.78
C PHE A 569 14.21 -10.33 32.47
N ASN A 570 13.66 -10.18 33.67
CA ASN A 570 12.97 -11.26 34.37
C ASN A 570 11.50 -11.25 34.02
N ILE A 571 11.04 -12.33 33.38
CA ILE A 571 9.65 -12.51 32.96
C ILE A 571 9.00 -13.59 33.82
N SER A 572 7.80 -13.31 34.35
CA SER A 572 7.05 -14.28 35.15
C SER A 572 5.54 -14.17 34.93
N PRO A 573 4.83 -15.30 34.83
CA PRO A 573 5.37 -16.65 34.70
C PRO A 573 6.03 -16.86 33.32
N LEU A 574 6.80 -17.93 33.14
CA LEU A 574 7.47 -18.23 31.86
C LEU A 574 6.53 -18.90 30.84
N SER A 575 5.43 -19.45 31.28
CA SER A 575 4.46 -20.11 30.41
C SER A 575 3.07 -20.14 31.01
N TYR A 576 2.08 -20.33 30.15
CA TYR A 576 0.69 -20.59 30.50
C TYR A 576 0.14 -21.77 29.71
N ASN A 577 -0.53 -22.71 30.37
CA ASN A 577 -1.39 -23.66 29.70
C ASN A 577 -2.72 -22.98 29.33
N PHE A 578 -3.26 -23.27 28.15
CA PHE A 578 -4.56 -22.79 27.75
C PHE A 578 -5.40 -23.86 27.07
N GLN A 579 -6.71 -23.69 27.20
CA GLN A 579 -7.74 -24.42 26.50
C GLN A 579 -8.74 -23.41 25.94
N LEU A 580 -9.05 -23.56 24.67
CA LEU A 580 -10.03 -22.74 23.93
C LEU A 580 -10.96 -23.71 23.21
N ASP A 581 -12.23 -23.75 23.64
CA ASP A 581 -13.19 -24.77 23.18
C ASP A 581 -13.82 -24.42 21.84
N LYS A 582 -13.93 -23.11 21.53
CA LYS A 582 -14.61 -22.62 20.34
C LYS A 582 -13.70 -21.76 19.47
N LYS A 583 -13.85 -21.90 18.17
CA LYS A 583 -13.30 -21.00 17.18
C LYS A 583 -13.65 -19.55 17.52
N GLY A 584 -12.64 -18.67 17.46
CA GLY A 584 -12.78 -17.27 17.80
C GLY A 584 -12.74 -16.94 19.29
N GLN A 585 -12.74 -17.94 20.17
CA GLN A 585 -12.57 -17.72 21.61
C GLN A 585 -11.20 -17.11 21.87
N GLU A 586 -11.17 -16.12 22.74
CA GLU A 586 -9.97 -15.41 23.17
C GLU A 586 -9.73 -15.61 24.65
N LYS A 587 -8.46 -15.66 25.05
CA LYS A 587 -8.05 -15.71 26.45
C LYS A 587 -6.85 -14.79 26.65
N GLU A 588 -6.97 -13.89 27.62
CA GLU A 588 -5.90 -12.97 28.01
C GLU A 588 -5.00 -13.64 29.03
N PHE A 589 -3.68 -13.48 28.84
CA PHE A 589 -2.63 -13.89 29.76
C PHE A 589 -1.81 -12.67 30.14
N VAL A 590 -1.38 -12.63 31.41
CA VAL A 590 -0.64 -11.49 31.94
C VAL A 590 0.75 -11.93 32.34
N PHE A 591 1.75 -11.32 31.72
CA PHE A 591 3.14 -11.52 32.08
C PHE A 591 3.69 -10.28 32.80
N TYR A 592 4.45 -10.50 33.84
CA TYR A 592 5.13 -9.45 34.58
C TYR A 592 6.59 -9.43 34.16
N ILE A 593 7.05 -8.25 33.73
CA ILE A 593 8.41 -8.08 33.22
C ILE A 593 9.13 -7.08 34.10
N ASN A 594 10.23 -7.54 34.68
CA ASN A 594 11.14 -6.72 35.49
C ASN A 594 12.37 -6.38 34.65
N SER A 595 12.76 -5.11 34.62
CA SER A 595 13.92 -4.66 33.85
C SER A 595 15.23 -5.02 34.57
N PRO A 596 16.33 -5.19 33.83
CA PRO A 596 17.67 -5.25 34.40
C PRO A 596 18.11 -3.91 34.97
N ASN A 597 19.20 -3.89 35.72
CA ASN A 597 19.79 -2.66 36.26
C ASN A 597 20.50 -1.83 35.17
N GLN A 598 21.00 -2.46 34.12
CA GLN A 598 21.72 -1.83 33.05
C GLN A 598 20.82 -1.54 31.85
N SER A 599 21.10 -0.44 31.15
CA SER A 599 20.44 -0.10 29.89
C SER A 599 20.69 -1.20 28.85
N THR A 600 19.63 -1.65 28.20
CA THR A 600 19.67 -2.70 27.18
C THR A 600 18.39 -2.67 26.35
N ASN A 601 18.45 -3.21 25.15
CA ASN A 601 17.28 -3.53 24.37
C ASN A 601 17.32 -5.00 23.94
N GLN A 602 16.16 -5.63 23.82
CA GLN A 602 16.05 -7.02 23.47
C GLN A 602 14.70 -7.29 22.78
N LEU A 603 14.74 -7.98 21.64
CA LEU A 603 13.56 -8.55 21.02
C LEU A 603 13.26 -9.92 21.64
N ILE A 604 12.03 -10.17 21.99
CA ILE A 604 11.58 -11.43 22.59
C ILE A 604 10.39 -11.94 21.80
N ASP A 605 10.48 -13.19 21.37
CA ASP A 605 9.43 -13.85 20.62
C ASP A 605 8.52 -14.64 21.55
N LEU A 606 7.22 -14.68 21.24
CA LEU A 606 6.24 -15.52 21.87
C LEU A 606 5.78 -16.60 20.90
N PHE A 607 5.53 -17.78 21.42
CA PHE A 607 4.98 -18.88 20.66
C PHE A 607 4.02 -19.73 21.47
N SER A 608 3.13 -20.43 20.76
CA SER A 608 2.27 -21.45 21.32
C SER A 608 2.61 -22.80 20.73
N GLU A 609 2.69 -23.82 21.59
CA GLU A 609 2.77 -25.21 21.18
C GLU A 609 1.37 -25.81 21.22
N VAL A 610 0.89 -26.30 20.08
CA VAL A 610 -0.42 -26.94 19.91
C VAL A 610 -0.24 -28.18 19.05
N ASP A 611 -0.69 -29.34 19.51
CA ASP A 611 -0.59 -30.62 18.78
C ASP A 611 0.85 -30.93 18.31
N GLY A 612 1.87 -30.54 19.11
CA GLY A 612 3.28 -30.74 18.79
C GLY A 612 3.86 -29.81 17.72
N GLN A 613 3.12 -28.80 17.31
CA GLN A 613 3.56 -27.76 16.36
C GLN A 613 3.67 -26.41 17.06
N THR A 614 4.61 -25.59 16.58
CA THR A 614 4.86 -24.24 17.10
C THR A 614 4.18 -23.18 16.20
N TYR A 615 3.51 -22.23 16.82
CA TYR A 615 2.84 -21.11 16.18
C TYR A 615 3.32 -19.81 16.79
N THR A 616 3.73 -18.85 15.94
CA THR A 616 4.33 -17.57 16.34
C THR A 616 3.55 -16.37 15.86
N LYS A 617 2.41 -16.58 15.18
CA LYS A 617 1.70 -15.49 14.49
C LYS A 617 0.53 -14.94 15.30
N GLY A 618 0.41 -13.63 15.27
CA GLY A 618 -0.81 -12.93 15.65
C GLY A 618 -1.80 -12.78 14.49
N ILE A 619 -2.83 -11.99 14.70
CA ILE A 619 -3.77 -11.54 13.68
C ILE A 619 -4.01 -10.04 13.86
N LYS A 620 -3.80 -9.28 12.80
CA LYS A 620 -4.06 -7.84 12.76
C LYS A 620 -4.94 -7.50 11.56
N GLU A 621 -5.97 -6.70 11.76
CA GLU A 621 -6.85 -6.26 10.70
C GLU A 621 -6.69 -4.76 10.48
N ILE A 622 -6.49 -4.36 9.23
CA ILE A 622 -6.52 -2.97 8.78
C ILE A 622 -7.91 -2.72 8.20
N LYS A 623 -8.64 -1.77 8.80
CA LYS A 623 -10.05 -1.48 8.49
C LYS A 623 -10.25 -0.02 8.16
N TYR A 624 -10.49 0.26 6.88
CA TYR A 624 -10.88 1.58 6.37
C TYR A 624 -12.03 1.42 5.39
N ASP A 625 -12.99 2.35 5.42
CA ASP A 625 -14.21 2.25 4.60
C ASP A 625 -13.99 2.30 3.09
N HIS A 626 -12.87 2.86 2.64
CA HIS A 626 -12.57 3.05 1.21
C HIS A 626 -11.77 1.91 0.58
N ILE A 627 -11.28 0.99 1.40
CA ILE A 627 -10.52 -0.18 0.96
C ILE A 627 -11.07 -1.47 1.61
N PRO A 628 -10.89 -2.63 1.00
CA PRO A 628 -11.24 -3.91 1.62
C PRO A 628 -10.45 -4.14 2.92
N ILE A 629 -11.09 -4.79 3.90
CA ILE A 629 -10.42 -5.20 5.14
C ILE A 629 -9.22 -6.09 4.80
N GLN A 630 -8.05 -5.70 5.26
CA GLN A 630 -6.82 -6.47 5.11
C GLN A 630 -6.52 -7.24 6.39
N THR A 631 -6.10 -8.50 6.26
CA THR A 631 -5.72 -9.34 7.39
C THR A 631 -4.23 -9.68 7.29
N LEU A 632 -3.49 -9.31 8.32
CA LEU A 632 -2.06 -9.56 8.48
C LEU A 632 -1.82 -10.58 9.58
N PHE A 633 -0.71 -11.30 9.49
CA PHE A 633 -0.26 -12.25 10.50
C PHE A 633 1.17 -11.86 10.96
N PRO A 634 1.30 -10.80 11.79
CA PRO A 634 2.60 -10.39 12.32
C PRO A 634 3.19 -11.46 13.22
N GLU A 635 4.51 -11.43 13.42
CA GLU A 635 5.14 -12.24 14.47
C GLU A 635 4.65 -11.77 15.85
N ALA A 636 4.46 -12.71 16.76
CA ALA A 636 4.16 -12.40 18.14
C ALA A 636 5.47 -12.10 18.86
N GLU A 637 5.94 -10.87 18.74
CA GLU A 637 7.21 -10.41 19.32
C GLU A 637 7.02 -9.11 20.08
N VAL A 638 7.88 -8.85 21.06
CA VAL A 638 7.91 -7.60 21.80
C VAL A 638 9.34 -7.14 22.02
N LYS A 639 9.60 -5.87 21.71
CA LYS A 639 10.89 -5.24 22.00
C LYS A 639 10.89 -4.65 23.41
N LEU A 640 11.77 -5.14 24.25
CA LEU A 640 11.96 -4.62 25.60
C LEU A 640 13.13 -3.66 25.61
N VAL A 641 12.91 -2.43 26.06
CA VAL A 641 13.91 -1.36 26.06
C VAL A 641 14.08 -0.79 27.47
N LYS A 642 15.23 -1.02 28.08
CA LYS A 642 15.60 -0.35 29.35
C LYS A 642 16.42 0.87 29.04
N LEU A 643 15.89 2.03 29.39
CA LEU A 643 16.52 3.33 29.22
C LEU A 643 17.26 3.75 30.49
N ASP A 644 18.40 4.38 30.30
CA ASP A 644 19.04 5.24 31.27
C ASP A 644 18.52 6.67 31.03
N VAL A 645 17.40 7.00 31.67
CA VAL A 645 16.70 8.27 31.47
C VAL A 645 16.18 8.83 32.79
N VAL A 646 16.60 10.04 33.13
CA VAL A 646 16.11 10.80 34.28
C VAL A 646 15.04 11.77 33.81
N LYS A 647 13.90 11.79 34.51
CA LYS A 647 12.79 12.72 34.28
C LYS A 647 12.26 13.28 35.61
N LYS A 648 11.76 14.51 35.58
CA LYS A 648 11.20 15.22 36.73
C LYS A 648 9.72 15.54 36.57
N SER A 649 9.33 15.89 35.33
CA SER A 649 7.94 16.23 34.96
C SER A 649 7.02 15.02 35.01
N LYS A 650 5.73 15.25 35.13
CA LYS A 650 4.72 14.19 35.22
C LYS A 650 3.60 14.36 34.20
N ARG A 651 3.09 15.56 34.01
CA ARG A 651 1.88 15.82 33.22
C ARG A 651 2.17 16.46 31.88
N ILE A 652 1.78 15.79 30.82
CA ILE A 652 1.96 16.23 29.43
C ILE A 652 0.58 16.46 28.80
N GLY A 653 0.40 17.63 28.21
CA GLY A 653 -0.71 17.87 27.28
C GLY A 653 -0.29 17.47 25.87
N TYR A 654 -1.10 16.67 25.19
CA TYR A 654 -0.83 16.24 23.83
C TYR A 654 -1.90 16.72 22.86
N ILE A 655 -1.55 17.55 21.89
CA ILE A 655 -2.45 18.04 20.84
C ILE A 655 -2.33 17.11 19.64
N PRO A 656 -3.37 16.33 19.29
CA PRO A 656 -3.28 15.37 18.19
C PRO A 656 -2.98 16.03 16.83
N GLY A 657 -2.25 15.32 16.00
CA GLY A 657 -1.95 15.68 14.61
C GLY A 657 -2.47 14.65 13.61
N ALA A 658 -1.66 14.34 12.62
CA ALA A 658 -2.00 13.41 11.52
C ALA A 658 -2.00 11.92 11.92
N GLY A 659 -1.84 11.59 13.19
CA GLY A 659 -1.72 10.24 13.71
C GLY A 659 -0.25 9.86 13.94
N ASP A 660 0.11 9.64 15.19
CA ASP A 660 1.40 9.12 15.62
C ASP A 660 1.27 8.46 17.01
N GLU A 661 2.28 7.67 17.36
CA GLU A 661 2.31 6.91 18.63
C GLU A 661 3.11 7.63 19.74
N VAL A 662 3.49 8.89 19.56
CA VAL A 662 4.31 9.65 20.53
C VAL A 662 3.64 9.73 21.88
N GLN A 663 2.32 9.96 21.89
CA GLN A 663 1.52 9.96 23.13
C GLN A 663 1.63 8.63 23.89
N ALA A 664 1.47 7.51 23.22
CA ALA A 664 1.57 6.17 23.80
C ALA A 664 2.98 5.92 24.34
N CYS A 665 4.01 6.27 23.56
CA CYS A 665 5.42 6.12 23.96
C CYS A 665 5.75 6.91 25.22
N LEU A 666 5.27 8.14 25.35
CA LEU A 666 5.46 8.96 26.53
C LEU A 666 4.71 8.41 27.75
N SER A 667 3.53 7.86 27.55
CA SER A 667 2.76 7.18 28.61
C SER A 667 3.50 5.94 29.12
N GLN A 668 4.11 5.16 28.22
CA GLN A 668 4.97 4.03 28.61
C GLN A 668 6.18 4.47 29.43
N LEU A 669 6.75 5.63 29.15
CA LEU A 669 7.84 6.22 29.94
C LEU A 669 7.36 6.74 31.30
N GLY A 670 6.07 6.62 31.60
CA GLY A 670 5.47 6.97 32.88
C GLY A 670 5.08 8.45 33.03
N TYR A 671 4.86 9.15 31.91
CA TYR A 671 4.16 10.43 31.93
C TYR A 671 2.64 10.24 31.98
N GLU A 672 1.96 11.12 32.66
CA GLU A 672 0.51 11.28 32.62
C GLU A 672 0.16 12.13 31.39
N VAL A 673 -0.16 11.49 30.26
CA VAL A 673 -0.43 12.19 29.01
C VAL A 673 -1.91 12.40 28.81
N THR A 674 -2.33 13.66 28.69
CA THR A 674 -3.72 14.06 28.42
C THR A 674 -3.88 14.54 26.98
N THR A 675 -4.76 13.90 26.22
CA THR A 675 -5.13 14.41 24.89
C THR A 675 -5.88 15.72 25.00
N LEU A 676 -5.35 16.78 24.40
CA LEU A 676 -5.94 18.11 24.34
C LEU A 676 -6.75 18.25 23.03
N THR A 677 -8.03 17.90 23.12
CA THR A 677 -9.01 18.21 22.06
C THR A 677 -9.28 19.72 21.99
N ASP A 678 -9.95 20.18 20.93
CA ASP A 678 -10.34 21.61 20.80
C ASP A 678 -11.14 22.11 22.02
N ASP A 679 -12.06 21.30 22.54
CA ASP A 679 -12.88 21.65 23.71
C ASP A 679 -12.02 21.83 24.96
N LYS A 680 -11.01 20.97 25.15
CA LYS A 680 -10.06 21.09 26.25
C LYS A 680 -9.12 22.28 26.06
N LEU A 681 -8.61 22.49 24.85
CA LEU A 681 -7.81 23.67 24.52
C LEU A 681 -8.59 24.96 24.79
N ALA A 682 -9.90 24.99 24.51
CA ALA A 682 -10.72 26.14 24.78
C ALA A 682 -10.95 26.37 26.28
N SER A 683 -11.26 25.32 27.06
CA SER A 683 -11.80 25.40 28.43
C SER A 683 -10.77 25.20 29.53
N GLU A 684 -9.72 24.34 29.33
CA GLU A 684 -8.82 23.99 30.41
C GLU A 684 -7.77 25.05 30.71
N ASN A 685 -7.32 25.08 31.97
CA ASN A 685 -6.13 25.82 32.37
C ASN A 685 -4.88 25.04 31.99
N LEU A 686 -4.12 25.54 31.03
CA LEU A 686 -2.93 24.86 30.52
C LEU A 686 -1.76 24.81 31.50
N SER A 687 -1.73 25.68 32.54
CA SER A 687 -0.63 25.72 33.52
C SER A 687 -0.51 24.43 34.36
N GLN A 688 -1.49 23.55 34.30
CA GLN A 688 -1.44 22.24 34.96
C GLN A 688 -0.49 21.25 34.26
N TYR A 689 -0.12 21.49 32.99
CA TYR A 689 0.78 20.65 32.22
C TYR A 689 2.22 21.14 32.34
N ASP A 690 3.13 20.20 32.53
CA ASP A 690 4.56 20.48 32.59
C ASP A 690 5.12 20.81 31.18
N ALA A 691 4.66 20.09 30.16
CA ALA A 691 4.90 20.42 28.76
C ALA A 691 3.64 20.16 27.95
N ILE A 692 3.54 20.86 26.83
CA ILE A 692 2.54 20.58 25.79
C ILE A 692 3.28 20.20 24.52
N ILE A 693 2.86 19.11 23.89
CA ILE A 693 3.46 18.58 22.66
C ILE A 693 2.39 18.53 21.58
N THR A 694 2.68 19.02 20.38
CA THR A 694 1.80 18.80 19.24
C THR A 694 2.21 17.54 18.51
N GLY A 695 1.25 16.72 18.08
CA GLY A 695 1.46 15.63 17.15
C GLY A 695 1.97 16.14 15.80
N VAL A 696 2.50 15.21 15.00
CA VAL A 696 3.00 15.53 13.65
C VAL A 696 1.93 16.19 12.79
N ARG A 697 2.27 17.27 12.10
CA ARG A 697 1.36 18.00 11.21
C ARG A 697 0.09 18.54 11.89
N ALA A 698 0.09 18.73 13.20
CA ALA A 698 -1.09 19.18 13.94
C ALA A 698 -1.69 20.48 13.35
N TYR A 699 -0.85 21.45 12.97
CA TYR A 699 -1.29 22.68 12.32
C TYR A 699 -1.74 22.51 10.86
N ASN A 700 -1.43 21.38 10.22
CA ASN A 700 -1.93 21.06 8.88
C ASN A 700 -3.30 20.35 8.91
N THR A 701 -3.60 19.64 10.00
CA THR A 701 -4.81 18.79 10.12
C THR A 701 -5.90 19.38 11.00
N ASN A 702 -5.54 20.27 11.93
CA ASN A 702 -6.49 20.97 12.80
C ASN A 702 -6.60 22.43 12.41
N GLU A 703 -7.69 22.80 11.71
CA GLU A 703 -7.98 24.16 11.26
C GLU A 703 -8.20 25.17 12.42
N LYS A 704 -8.60 24.68 13.59
CA LYS A 704 -8.85 25.53 14.78
C LYS A 704 -7.57 25.81 15.58
N LEU A 705 -6.55 24.98 15.47
CA LEU A 705 -5.34 25.09 16.26
C LEU A 705 -4.69 26.49 16.20
N PRO A 706 -4.61 27.17 15.04
CA PRO A 706 -4.09 28.54 14.95
C PRO A 706 -4.84 29.54 15.82
N SER A 707 -6.13 29.34 16.08
CA SER A 707 -6.93 30.24 16.92
C SER A 707 -6.54 30.18 18.41
N TYR A 708 -5.92 29.10 18.85
CA TYR A 708 -5.43 28.93 20.22
C TYR A 708 -4.00 29.44 20.42
N LYS A 709 -3.38 30.07 19.41
CA LYS A 709 -2.00 30.54 19.48
C LYS A 709 -1.72 31.40 20.72
N GLN A 710 -2.56 32.43 20.98
CA GLN A 710 -2.34 33.32 22.09
C GLN A 710 -2.34 32.55 23.43
N LYS A 711 -3.30 31.64 23.62
CA LYS A 711 -3.40 30.83 24.85
C LYS A 711 -2.16 29.93 25.03
N LEU A 712 -1.63 29.37 23.95
CA LEU A 712 -0.41 28.56 23.96
C LEU A 712 0.83 29.43 24.27
N MET A 713 0.90 30.65 23.73
CA MET A 713 2.00 31.56 24.00
C MET A 713 1.94 32.08 25.46
N ASP A 714 0.77 32.37 26.00
CA ASP A 714 0.59 32.74 27.41
C ASP A 714 1.02 31.59 28.34
N TYR A 715 0.72 30.33 27.99
CA TYR A 715 1.21 29.17 28.71
C TYR A 715 2.74 29.09 28.70
N VAL A 716 3.38 29.32 27.55
CA VAL A 716 4.87 29.38 27.46
C VAL A 716 5.42 30.53 28.29
N ALA A 717 4.82 31.71 28.16
CA ALA A 717 5.28 32.90 28.93
C ALA A 717 5.20 32.69 30.45
N ALA A 718 4.23 31.90 30.91
CA ALA A 718 4.06 31.54 32.33
C ALA A 718 5.08 30.50 32.83
N GLY A 719 5.83 29.83 31.94
CA GLY A 719 6.88 28.86 32.29
C GLY A 719 6.68 27.43 31.70
N GLY A 720 5.66 27.21 30.87
CA GLY A 720 5.46 25.95 30.17
C GLY A 720 6.41 25.73 29.01
N ASN A 721 6.63 24.48 28.63
CA ASN A 721 7.35 24.12 27.43
C ASN A 721 6.37 23.67 26.34
N LEU A 722 6.37 24.35 25.20
CA LEU A 722 5.60 23.97 24.02
C LEU A 722 6.53 23.38 22.97
N ILE A 723 6.36 22.10 22.66
CA ILE A 723 7.13 21.35 21.68
C ILE A 723 6.25 21.10 20.46
N VAL A 724 6.60 21.74 19.36
CA VAL A 724 5.89 21.60 18.09
C VAL A 724 6.67 20.67 17.19
N GLN A 725 6.15 19.47 16.94
CA GLN A 725 6.70 18.56 15.95
C GLN A 725 6.46 19.10 14.54
N TYR A 726 7.17 18.57 13.56
CA TYR A 726 7.15 19.10 12.20
C TYR A 726 5.73 19.30 11.64
N ASN A 727 5.63 20.33 10.81
CA ASN A 727 4.50 20.62 9.94
C ASN A 727 5.00 20.81 8.52
N THR A 728 4.14 20.58 7.51
CA THR A 728 4.51 20.76 6.11
C THR A 728 4.21 22.19 5.63
N ASN A 729 4.98 22.71 4.70
CA ASN A 729 4.71 23.97 4.01
C ASN A 729 3.91 23.76 2.72
N SER A 730 2.99 22.80 2.70
CA SER A 730 2.17 22.48 1.54
C SER A 730 1.25 23.64 1.18
N TRP A 731 1.12 23.91 -0.12
CA TRP A 731 0.15 24.85 -0.67
C TRP A 731 -1.31 24.39 -0.49
N ALA A 732 -1.55 23.16 -0.06
CA ALA A 732 -2.86 22.54 0.06
C ALA A 732 -3.47 22.58 1.46
N GLY A 733 -2.83 23.22 2.43
CA GLY A 733 -3.32 23.31 3.81
C GLY A 733 -3.03 24.64 4.47
N PRO A 734 -3.82 25.05 5.48
CA PRO A 734 -3.60 26.28 6.19
C PRO A 734 -2.30 26.19 7.01
N LEU A 735 -1.20 26.64 6.44
CA LEU A 735 0.01 26.86 7.20
C LEU A 735 0.24 28.35 7.34
N SER A 736 -0.15 28.84 8.50
CA SER A 736 0.40 30.07 9.00
C SER A 736 1.82 29.76 9.49
N SER A 737 2.83 30.40 8.90
CA SER A 737 4.21 30.38 9.41
C SER A 737 4.34 31.04 10.79
N ASP A 738 3.24 31.44 11.39
CA ASP A 738 3.14 32.18 12.65
C ASP A 738 2.65 31.27 13.79
N ILE A 739 3.34 30.14 14.00
CA ILE A 739 3.01 29.17 15.05
C ILE A 739 3.84 29.32 16.32
N GLY A 740 4.92 30.11 16.28
CA GLY A 740 5.79 30.36 17.41
C GLY A 740 5.67 31.78 18.00
N PRO A 741 6.41 32.09 19.07
CA PRO A 741 6.46 33.43 19.64
C PRO A 741 7.17 34.45 18.73
N TYR A 742 8.06 34.02 17.89
CA TYR A 742 8.81 34.82 16.92
C TYR A 742 8.69 34.16 15.52
N LYS A 743 9.01 34.90 14.48
CA LYS A 743 8.86 34.41 13.09
C LYS A 743 9.92 33.39 12.73
N PHE A 744 9.51 32.36 12.02
CA PHE A 744 10.35 31.42 11.29
C PHE A 744 9.56 30.84 10.11
N LYS A 745 10.27 30.27 9.16
CA LYS A 745 9.64 29.55 8.01
C LYS A 745 9.80 28.05 8.19
N ILE A 746 8.85 27.30 7.68
CA ILE A 746 8.99 25.86 7.52
C ILE A 746 9.45 25.61 6.09
N THR A 747 10.56 24.93 5.93
CA THR A 747 11.16 24.59 4.65
C THR A 747 10.92 23.12 4.29
N ARG A 748 11.38 22.70 3.11
CA ARG A 748 11.44 21.28 2.74
C ARG A 748 12.79 20.63 3.03
N ASN A 749 13.72 21.38 3.62
CA ASN A 749 15.02 20.87 4.00
C ASN A 749 14.87 19.71 4.97
N ARG A 750 15.77 18.74 4.86
CA ARG A 750 15.74 17.49 5.61
C ARG A 750 17.11 16.81 5.61
N ILE A 751 17.26 15.84 6.49
CA ILE A 751 18.40 14.92 6.54
C ILE A 751 17.84 13.52 6.30
N THR A 752 18.15 12.96 5.13
CA THR A 752 17.63 11.66 4.69
C THR A 752 18.49 10.48 5.11
N ASP A 753 19.76 10.74 5.36
CA ASP A 753 20.66 9.70 5.84
C ASP A 753 20.47 9.49 7.35
N GLU A 754 20.02 8.33 7.75
CA GLU A 754 19.81 7.93 9.14
C GLU A 754 21.10 7.86 9.95
N GLU A 755 22.27 7.80 9.28
CA GLU A 755 23.60 7.82 9.89
C GLU A 755 24.30 9.18 9.76
N ALA A 756 23.62 10.21 9.24
CA ALA A 756 24.17 11.53 9.06
C ALA A 756 24.83 12.08 10.33
N LYS A 757 26.03 12.67 10.17
CA LYS A 757 26.79 13.19 11.28
C LYS A 757 26.06 14.34 11.97
N VAL A 758 25.98 14.28 13.30
CA VAL A 758 25.42 15.34 14.17
C VAL A 758 26.55 16.15 14.80
N ASN A 759 26.43 17.47 14.72
CA ASN A 759 27.36 18.39 15.34
C ASN A 759 26.63 19.25 16.39
N PHE A 760 27.16 19.30 17.59
CA PHE A 760 26.61 20.12 18.68
C PHE A 760 27.13 21.56 18.56
N LEU A 761 26.30 22.48 18.07
CA LEU A 761 26.64 23.89 17.90
C LEU A 761 26.69 24.63 19.24
N LEU A 762 25.85 24.22 20.17
CA LEU A 762 25.75 24.77 21.54
C LEU A 762 25.92 23.61 22.56
N PRO A 763 27.12 23.03 22.71
CA PRO A 763 27.31 21.81 23.53
C PRO A 763 26.97 22.01 25.02
N ASN A 764 26.99 23.24 25.51
CA ASN A 764 26.64 23.60 26.90
C ASN A 764 25.13 23.92 27.06
N HIS A 765 24.33 23.86 26.01
CA HIS A 765 22.91 24.13 26.11
C HIS A 765 22.21 23.09 27.01
N PRO A 766 21.25 23.48 27.85
CA PRO A 766 20.54 22.56 28.75
C PRO A 766 19.93 21.35 28.05
N VAL A 767 19.48 21.51 26.80
CA VAL A 767 18.90 20.41 26.01
C VAL A 767 19.82 19.19 25.87
N PHE A 768 21.15 19.36 26.00
CA PHE A 768 22.14 18.29 25.90
C PHE A 768 22.72 17.86 27.24
N ASN A 769 22.38 18.59 28.32
CA ASN A 769 23.05 18.38 29.58
C ASN A 769 22.11 18.15 30.78
N SER A 770 20.80 18.45 30.64
CA SER A 770 19.87 18.34 31.75
C SER A 770 18.47 17.90 31.28
N PRO A 771 17.86 16.87 31.93
CA PRO A 771 18.45 16.07 33.02
C PRO A 771 19.38 14.96 32.49
N ASN A 772 19.38 14.69 31.18
CA ASN A 772 20.17 13.61 30.57
C ASN A 772 21.33 14.21 29.76
N LYS A 773 22.49 13.56 29.86
CA LYS A 773 23.61 13.91 28.99
C LYS A 773 23.43 13.31 27.63
N ILE A 774 23.27 14.15 26.58
CA ILE A 774 23.14 13.76 25.19
C ILE A 774 24.50 13.82 24.50
N SER A 775 24.79 12.81 23.70
CA SER A 775 26.02 12.65 22.93
C SER A 775 25.72 12.16 21.50
N GLU A 776 26.74 11.98 20.68
CA GLU A 776 26.57 11.42 19.32
C GLU A 776 25.93 10.02 19.35
N LYS A 777 26.17 9.23 20.42
CA LYS A 777 25.58 7.89 20.59
C LYS A 777 24.05 7.89 20.70
N ASP A 778 23.45 9.00 21.13
CA ASP A 778 22.00 9.15 21.20
C ASP A 778 21.33 9.28 19.82
N PHE A 779 22.15 9.44 18.79
CA PHE A 779 21.72 9.44 17.40
C PHE A 779 22.02 8.14 16.66
N GLU A 780 22.59 7.13 17.30
CA GLU A 780 22.81 5.80 16.74
C GLU A 780 21.48 5.00 16.70
N GLY A 781 21.31 4.21 15.64
CA GLY A 781 20.14 3.34 15.46
C GLY A 781 18.85 4.07 15.14
N TRP A 782 18.93 5.32 14.72
CA TRP A 782 17.78 6.03 14.15
C TRP A 782 17.37 5.34 12.84
N ILE A 783 16.08 5.40 12.50
CA ILE A 783 15.51 4.68 11.37
C ILE A 783 15.00 5.64 10.30
N GLN A 784 15.15 5.23 9.05
CA GLN A 784 14.64 5.85 7.83
C GLN A 784 15.24 7.23 7.50
N GLU A 785 15.26 8.18 8.44
CA GLU A 785 15.78 9.56 8.25
C GLU A 785 16.10 10.21 9.61
N ARG A 786 16.86 11.30 9.61
CA ARG A 786 17.10 12.07 10.84
C ARG A 786 16.04 13.13 11.10
N SER A 787 15.66 13.83 10.04
CA SER A 787 14.79 15.01 10.19
C SER A 787 14.15 15.43 8.88
N ILE A 788 12.99 16.10 9.01
CA ILE A 788 12.18 16.57 7.88
C ILE A 788 11.64 17.98 8.18
N TYR A 789 11.32 18.73 7.13
CA TYR A 789 10.69 20.05 7.22
C TYR A 789 11.34 20.99 8.22
N HIS A 790 12.62 21.28 8.00
CA HIS A 790 13.41 22.13 8.85
C HIS A 790 12.84 23.54 8.97
N ALA A 791 13.09 24.18 10.11
CA ALA A 791 12.96 25.63 10.21
C ALA A 791 13.96 26.32 9.29
N GLY A 792 13.59 27.48 8.76
CA GLY A 792 14.45 28.40 8.00
C GLY A 792 14.06 29.83 8.27
N ASP A 793 14.94 30.76 7.96
CA ASP A 793 14.74 32.23 8.11
C ASP A 793 14.10 32.59 9.45
N TRP A 794 14.67 32.09 10.56
CA TRP A 794 14.13 32.34 11.89
C TRP A 794 14.68 33.61 12.55
N ASP A 795 13.88 34.22 13.41
CA ASP A 795 14.21 35.36 14.22
C ASP A 795 15.41 35.08 15.16
N SER A 796 16.26 36.10 15.46
CA SER A 796 17.43 35.97 16.31
C SER A 796 17.18 35.52 17.74
N ASN A 797 15.94 35.55 18.22
CA ASN A 797 15.53 34.96 19.50
C ASN A 797 15.50 33.43 19.51
N TYR A 798 15.57 32.78 18.35
CA TYR A 798 15.76 31.34 18.27
C TYR A 798 17.22 30.95 18.24
N VAL A 799 17.54 29.87 18.92
CA VAL A 799 18.85 29.21 18.82
C VAL A 799 18.67 27.85 18.17
N ALA A 800 19.61 27.45 17.32
CA ALA A 800 19.70 26.13 16.73
C ALA A 800 20.86 25.37 17.42
N PRO A 801 20.59 24.45 18.34
CA PRO A 801 21.65 23.84 19.16
C PRO A 801 22.45 22.76 18.44
N ILE A 802 21.91 22.17 17.34
CA ILE A 802 22.56 21.15 16.52
C ILE A 802 22.61 21.54 15.05
N SER A 803 23.55 20.96 14.33
CA SER A 803 23.50 20.83 12.88
C SER A 803 23.79 19.40 12.47
N MET A 804 23.30 19.00 11.30
CA MET A 804 23.53 17.68 10.74
C MET A 804 24.02 17.82 9.30
N THR A 805 24.86 16.88 8.88
CA THR A 805 25.48 16.91 7.55
C THR A 805 25.06 15.68 6.78
N ASP A 806 24.30 15.90 5.73
CA ASP A 806 23.83 14.85 4.83
C ASP A 806 24.80 14.66 3.66
N PRO A 807 25.15 13.44 3.29
CA PRO A 807 26.00 13.18 2.13
C PRO A 807 25.32 13.45 0.78
N TYR A 808 23.99 13.60 0.77
CA TYR A 808 23.21 13.79 -0.43
C TYR A 808 22.74 15.23 -0.63
N GLU A 809 22.56 15.64 -1.90
CA GLU A 809 22.14 16.97 -2.30
C GLU A 809 20.68 16.99 -2.73
N MET A 810 19.96 18.02 -2.31
CA MET A 810 18.63 18.35 -2.81
C MET A 810 18.62 19.77 -3.37
N THR A 811 18.38 19.90 -4.67
CA THR A 811 18.40 21.19 -5.37
C THR A 811 17.03 21.68 -5.78
N VAL A 812 16.02 20.80 -5.75
CA VAL A 812 14.64 21.11 -6.17
C VAL A 812 13.67 21.00 -5.01
N GLY A 813 12.86 22.02 -4.81
CA GLY A 813 11.85 22.07 -3.73
C GLY A 813 12.39 22.41 -2.35
N GLY A 814 13.68 22.57 -2.21
CA GLY A 814 14.45 22.98 -1.03
C GLY A 814 15.91 23.12 -1.40
N VAL A 815 16.70 23.72 -0.54
CA VAL A 815 18.15 23.79 -0.71
C VAL A 815 18.80 23.00 0.43
N SER A 816 19.26 21.80 0.12
CA SER A 816 19.97 20.94 1.06
C SER A 816 21.26 20.50 0.40
N PRO A 817 22.31 21.36 0.46
CA PRO A 817 23.55 21.14 -0.28
C PRO A 817 24.35 19.98 0.32
N LYS A 818 24.93 19.17 -0.56
CA LYS A 818 25.75 18.01 -0.21
C LYS A 818 26.90 18.40 0.73
N GLY A 819 27.03 17.68 1.83
CA GLY A 819 28.14 17.80 2.75
C GLY A 819 28.19 19.11 3.52
N LYS A 820 27.15 19.94 3.47
CA LYS A 820 27.07 21.18 4.27
C LYS A 820 26.16 20.95 5.49
N PRO A 821 26.55 21.48 6.66
CA PRO A 821 25.72 21.38 7.85
C PRO A 821 24.40 22.15 7.70
N GLU A 822 23.30 21.51 8.06
CA GLU A 822 21.96 22.09 8.19
C GLU A 822 21.58 22.15 9.67
N ASN A 823 21.06 23.27 10.14
CA ASN A 823 20.79 23.52 11.56
C ASN A 823 19.33 23.78 11.91
N GLY A 824 18.40 23.66 10.93
CA GLY A 824 16.99 23.94 11.12
C GLY A 824 16.15 22.79 11.68
N ALA A 825 16.76 21.62 11.94
CA ALA A 825 16.04 20.44 12.45
C ALA A 825 15.52 20.64 13.89
N LEU A 826 16.15 21.49 14.66
CA LEU A 826 15.77 21.84 16.03
C LEU A 826 16.07 23.32 16.30
N ILE A 827 15.01 24.09 16.56
CA ILE A 827 15.16 25.47 17.03
C ILE A 827 14.41 25.67 18.36
N ILE A 828 14.98 26.47 19.22
CA ILE A 828 14.47 26.73 20.57
C ILE A 828 14.46 28.25 20.79
N ALA A 829 13.35 28.78 21.31
CA ALA A 829 13.23 30.15 21.73
C ALA A 829 12.73 30.23 23.17
N LYS A 830 13.35 31.10 23.97
CA LYS A 830 12.80 31.48 25.28
C LYS A 830 11.69 32.52 25.10
N HIS A 831 10.55 32.28 25.71
CA HIS A 831 9.43 33.23 25.72
C HIS A 831 8.90 33.39 27.14
N GLY A 832 9.08 34.57 27.75
CA GLY A 832 8.82 34.76 29.15
C GLY A 832 9.67 33.83 30.04
N LYS A 833 9.00 33.00 30.83
CA LYS A 833 9.67 32.04 31.73
C LYS A 833 9.86 30.65 31.11
N GLY A 834 9.15 30.31 30.04
CA GLY A 834 9.15 29.01 29.38
C GLY A 834 9.88 28.98 28.06
N ASN A 835 9.75 27.88 27.30
CA ASN A 835 10.43 27.65 26.05
C ASN A 835 9.42 27.18 24.97
N PHE A 836 9.64 27.69 23.78
CA PHE A 836 9.05 27.20 22.56
C PHE A 836 10.08 26.41 21.78
N VAL A 837 9.72 25.23 21.33
CA VAL A 837 10.57 24.34 20.54
C VAL A 837 9.84 23.99 19.24
N TYR A 838 10.51 24.17 18.10
CA TYR A 838 10.11 23.54 16.84
C TYR A 838 11.12 22.46 16.48
N THR A 839 10.64 21.27 16.14
CA THR A 839 11.51 20.16 15.80
C THR A 839 11.03 19.45 14.54
N GLY A 840 11.93 19.30 13.58
CA GLY A 840 11.81 18.42 12.42
C GLY A 840 12.43 17.04 12.64
N LEU A 841 13.01 16.78 13.84
CA LEU A 841 13.53 15.46 14.20
C LEU A 841 12.37 14.44 14.21
N VAL A 842 12.62 13.24 13.69
CA VAL A 842 11.56 12.26 13.42
C VAL A 842 11.18 11.41 14.64
N PHE A 843 10.93 12.06 15.78
CA PHE A 843 10.54 11.39 17.03
C PHE A 843 9.35 10.45 16.86
N PHE A 844 8.43 10.75 15.95
CA PHE A 844 7.26 9.94 15.66
C PHE A 844 7.59 8.57 15.03
N ARG A 845 8.81 8.39 14.51
CA ARG A 845 9.36 7.10 14.05
C ARG A 845 10.23 6.46 15.12
N GLU A 846 11.08 7.27 15.75
CA GLU A 846 12.12 6.79 16.65
C GLU A 846 11.56 6.28 17.99
N LEU A 847 10.55 6.95 18.53
CA LEU A 847 9.95 6.55 19.81
C LEU A 847 9.19 5.22 19.67
N PRO A 848 8.30 5.01 18.69
CA PRO A 848 7.67 3.70 18.48
C PRO A 848 8.67 2.58 18.17
N ALA A 849 9.78 2.91 17.49
CA ALA A 849 10.85 1.94 17.24
C ALA A 849 11.70 1.62 18.47
N GLY A 850 11.47 2.31 19.59
CA GLY A 850 12.20 2.09 20.85
C GLY A 850 13.66 2.51 20.75
N VAL A 851 13.98 3.65 20.10
CA VAL A 851 15.36 4.18 19.97
C VAL A 851 15.72 4.96 21.23
N PRO A 852 16.70 4.46 22.04
CA PRO A 852 16.98 5.01 23.37
C PRO A 852 17.34 6.49 23.36
N GLY A 853 18.21 6.91 22.44
CA GLY A 853 18.67 8.30 22.37
C GLY A 853 17.57 9.30 22.00
N ALA A 854 16.60 8.88 21.17
CA ALA A 854 15.44 9.71 20.86
C ALA A 854 14.58 9.98 22.11
N TYR A 855 14.36 8.95 22.95
CA TYR A 855 13.67 9.12 24.23
C TYR A 855 14.41 10.09 25.15
N ARG A 856 15.72 9.94 25.30
CA ARG A 856 16.55 10.81 26.14
C ARG A 856 16.47 12.27 25.69
N LEU A 857 16.58 12.51 24.38
CA LEU A 857 16.47 13.85 23.82
C LEU A 857 15.07 14.44 23.97
N MET A 858 14.01 13.67 23.73
CA MET A 858 12.62 14.10 23.93
C MET A 858 12.36 14.47 25.40
N VAL A 859 12.86 13.68 26.34
CA VAL A 859 12.76 13.99 27.77
C VAL A 859 13.45 15.32 28.08
N ASN A 860 14.65 15.57 27.56
CA ASN A 860 15.35 16.84 27.76
C ASN A 860 14.57 18.04 27.19
N LEU A 861 13.87 17.86 26.06
CA LEU A 861 12.99 18.92 25.52
C LEU A 861 11.79 19.18 26.47
N ILE A 862 11.20 18.13 27.04
CA ILE A 862 10.11 18.24 28.01
C ILE A 862 10.56 18.94 29.29
N GLU A 863 11.79 18.64 29.75
CA GLU A 863 12.37 19.13 31.01
C GLU A 863 13.13 20.47 30.88
N LEU A 864 13.13 21.07 29.69
CA LEU A 864 13.93 22.24 29.38
C LEU A 864 13.64 23.41 30.34
N GLY A 865 14.68 23.86 31.08
CA GLY A 865 14.55 24.98 32.03
C GLY A 865 13.92 24.62 33.37
N LYS A 866 13.81 23.32 33.75
CA LYS A 866 13.24 22.82 35.00
C LYS A 866 14.29 22.29 35.95
#